data_538d2832eaf7fbd67fbd16f06f025612
#
_entry.id   538d2832eaf7fbd67fbd16f06f025612
#
_cell.length_a   1.000
_cell.length_b   1.000
_cell.length_c   1.000
_cell.angle_alpha   90.00
_cell.angle_beta   90.00
_cell.angle_gamma   90.00
#
_symmetry.space_group_name_H-M   'P 1'
#
loop_
_entity.id
_entity.type
_entity.pdbx_description
1 polymer ?
#
loop_
_entity_poly.entity_id
_entity_poly.type
_entity_poly.pdbx_seq_one_letter_code
_entity_poly.pdbx_strand_id
1 'polypeptide(L)'
;MLINFFKITFRNLWKNRGYSFLNIFGLAIGVACAGLIFLWVEDERSYDQWIPNKDRLYFLEDNQTYEGKVRTFGSTPVPLAPAISREIPGIAAACRVQEKQSLFSVGDKAIYEQGAYADSTIFGMFGLVFLEGNAKDALKGPTNIVITEKVARQFFGTGTAVGKVLRMNNKDEYQVSGVIRDFPDNSTMGPDWIVSFQVFYTLHRQDYSMDSWGNNSTNTYVQLMPAVNPAAINRPLYDFVQKKAPGAAAHCFLFSANDWHLRNHFEDGKQVGGQIEYVRLFTVIAWVVLLIACINFMNLATARSERRAREVGVRKVLGAERRGLIAQFIGEAILLSVIAVVAGVMLIAVAMPAFGLLIGKTLSLGLDQPLHLGWLAFIAVICGLVAGSYPALYLSSFNPIFVFKGIRMKGSGAAIIRKGLVVTQFTVSIVLIISTLIIYRQVEHIRNRDFGYDRYNLVTTTVRGDVVKHFTEIRQDLLNTGAIENAALNSYNTLYGGNNGSGAKWTGKDPSQDPLISYRNVTPGFIATAGMQMKEGRDFRLDNPDADSMHILVTETLAHMMGKGSAIGKTIWWDNNPPLTVVGVVKDFVFGDMYGKPEPVIFFSSTDNAYLLYAKIRQGVEPEAAVKKMEAVMRKDNPGYPFDYSFVNDDFNALFRSEVLVGQLSRLFAGLAILISCLGLFGLSAYTAERRVREIGIRKVLGASVPNLAGLLSREFLQLVLLSAVVAFPLAWMMMNRWLAQFAYRVGMEWWIFALAGVAAVLIAVVTVSWQSIRAALMNPVKSLKAE
;
A
#
# COMPACT_ATOMS: atom_id res chain seq x y z
N MET A 1 17.37 -6.64 48.62
CA MET A 1 17.97 -5.72 47.62
C MET A 1 16.97 -5.16 46.61
N LEU A 2 16.21 -5.98 45.91
CA LEU A 2 15.23 -5.54 44.86
C LEU A 2 14.20 -4.54 45.37
N ILE A 3 13.55 -4.77 46.52
CA ILE A 3 12.53 -3.87 47.07
C ILE A 3 13.11 -2.47 47.36
N ASN A 4 14.33 -2.38 47.90
CA ASN A 4 14.98 -1.10 48.14
C ASN A 4 15.36 -0.39 46.82
N PHE A 5 15.76 -1.15 45.81
CA PHE A 5 16.02 -0.62 44.47
C PHE A 5 14.76 0.04 43.89
N PHE A 6 13.61 -0.66 43.87
CA PHE A 6 12.34 -0.10 43.40
C PHE A 6 11.91 1.14 44.20
N LYS A 7 12.03 1.10 45.52
CA LYS A 7 11.63 2.21 46.39
C LYS A 7 12.47 3.49 46.13
N ILE A 8 13.79 3.31 45.93
CA ILE A 8 14.70 4.41 45.61
C ILE A 8 14.41 4.97 44.21
N THR A 9 14.20 4.10 43.21
CA THR A 9 13.95 4.51 41.86
C THR A 9 12.62 5.29 41.77
N PHE A 10 11.55 4.79 42.39
CA PHE A 10 10.26 5.46 42.39
C PHE A 10 10.31 6.84 43.08
N ARG A 11 11.03 6.94 44.21
CA ARG A 11 11.25 8.23 44.89
C ARG A 11 12.03 9.20 44.04
N ASN A 12 13.03 8.74 43.27
CA ASN A 12 13.80 9.54 42.36
C ASN A 12 12.95 10.06 41.17
N LEU A 13 12.05 9.21 40.64
CA LEU A 13 11.11 9.57 39.60
C LEU A 13 10.16 10.69 40.06
N TRP A 14 9.59 10.54 41.25
CA TRP A 14 8.69 11.52 41.82
C TRP A 14 9.32 12.87 42.17
N LYS A 15 10.58 12.86 42.64
CA LYS A 15 11.33 14.07 42.96
C LYS A 15 11.67 14.88 41.70
N ASN A 16 11.73 14.26 40.52
CA ASN A 16 12.12 14.88 39.26
C ASN A 16 11.06 14.70 38.16
N ARG A 17 9.81 15.06 38.48
CA ARG A 17 8.62 14.81 37.64
C ARG A 17 8.77 15.25 36.18
N GLY A 18 9.25 16.49 35.93
CA GLY A 18 9.35 17.01 34.56
C GLY A 18 10.33 16.21 33.68
N TYR A 19 11.48 15.85 34.22
CA TYR A 19 12.45 15.01 33.52
C TYR A 19 11.92 13.59 33.25
N SER A 20 11.37 12.97 34.29
CA SER A 20 10.81 11.62 34.18
C SER A 20 9.66 11.57 33.18
N PHE A 21 8.81 12.61 33.17
CA PHE A 21 7.72 12.74 32.21
C PHE A 21 8.25 12.85 30.78
N LEU A 22 9.22 13.74 30.50
CA LEU A 22 9.79 13.91 29.15
C LEU A 22 10.42 12.62 28.63
N ASN A 23 11.11 11.87 29.48
CA ASN A 23 11.72 10.60 29.10
C ASN A 23 10.68 9.51 28.82
N ILE A 24 9.74 9.31 29.76
CA ILE A 24 8.68 8.29 29.63
C ILE A 24 7.80 8.63 28.43
N PHE A 25 7.36 9.88 28.32
CA PHE A 25 6.46 10.31 27.24
C PHE A 25 7.13 10.26 25.86
N GLY A 26 8.39 10.74 25.75
CA GLY A 26 9.13 10.68 24.49
C GLY A 26 9.39 9.24 24.02
N LEU A 27 9.75 8.34 24.96
CA LEU A 27 9.93 6.92 24.63
C LEU A 27 8.59 6.22 24.36
N ALA A 28 7.51 6.56 25.10
CA ALA A 28 6.18 6.02 24.89
C ALA A 28 5.62 6.37 23.50
N ILE A 29 5.81 7.60 23.02
CA ILE A 29 5.44 8.00 21.66
C ILE A 29 6.25 7.19 20.64
N GLY A 30 7.56 7.03 20.85
CA GLY A 30 8.40 6.24 19.96
C GLY A 30 7.97 4.77 19.90
N VAL A 31 7.66 4.17 21.05
CA VAL A 31 7.13 2.80 21.14
C VAL A 31 5.75 2.69 20.49
N ALA A 32 4.86 3.67 20.72
CA ALA A 32 3.53 3.67 20.11
C ALA A 32 3.61 3.77 18.58
N CYS A 33 4.44 4.68 18.07
CA CYS A 33 4.67 4.84 16.65
C CYS A 33 5.22 3.55 16.01
N ALA A 34 6.30 3.00 16.58
CA ALA A 34 6.89 1.77 16.07
C ALA A 34 5.94 0.57 16.23
N GLY A 35 5.18 0.49 17.31
CA GLY A 35 4.20 -0.55 17.54
C GLY A 35 3.09 -0.57 16.50
N LEU A 36 2.50 0.60 16.16
CA LEU A 36 1.51 0.70 15.09
C LEU A 36 2.06 0.26 13.74
N ILE A 37 3.32 0.64 13.43
CA ILE A 37 3.99 0.19 12.20
C ILE A 37 4.19 -1.33 12.21
N PHE A 38 4.67 -1.90 13.33
CA PHE A 38 4.91 -3.34 13.42
C PHE A 38 3.62 -4.14 13.32
N LEU A 39 2.52 -3.68 13.90
CA LEU A 39 1.21 -4.32 13.75
C LEU A 39 0.75 -4.31 12.30
N TRP A 40 0.95 -3.21 11.59
CA TRP A 40 0.65 -3.15 10.15
C TRP A 40 1.58 -4.08 9.34
N VAL A 41 2.89 -4.08 9.62
CA VAL A 41 3.87 -4.98 8.98
C VAL A 41 3.53 -6.45 9.22
N GLU A 42 3.07 -6.79 10.41
CA GLU A 42 2.64 -8.14 10.76
C GLU A 42 1.38 -8.53 9.97
N ASP A 43 0.39 -7.65 9.89
CA ASP A 43 -0.80 -7.86 9.08
C ASP A 43 -0.44 -8.10 7.62
N GLU A 44 0.39 -7.24 7.00
CA GLU A 44 0.86 -7.42 5.61
C GLU A 44 1.61 -8.75 5.39
N ARG A 45 2.33 -9.24 6.39
CA ARG A 45 3.04 -10.53 6.31
C ARG A 45 2.15 -11.73 6.62
N SER A 46 1.00 -11.51 7.24
CA SER A 46 0.08 -12.58 7.65
C SER A 46 -0.82 -13.05 6.51
N TYR A 47 -0.78 -12.38 5.35
CA TYR A 47 -1.60 -12.76 4.19
C TYR A 47 -1.40 -14.21 3.79
N ASP A 48 -2.53 -14.88 3.58
CA ASP A 48 -2.62 -16.28 3.13
C ASP A 48 -1.98 -17.31 4.08
N GLN A 49 -1.62 -16.93 5.33
CA GLN A 49 -1.08 -17.87 6.31
C GLN A 49 -2.10 -18.91 6.79
N TRP A 50 -3.37 -18.68 6.53
CA TRP A 50 -4.45 -19.61 6.84
C TRP A 50 -4.45 -20.85 5.93
N ILE A 51 -3.75 -20.82 4.79
CA ILE A 51 -3.67 -21.93 3.81
C ILE A 51 -2.75 -23.01 4.34
N PRO A 52 -3.23 -24.26 4.59
CA PRO A 52 -2.44 -25.29 5.28
C PRO A 52 -1.19 -25.74 4.54
N ASN A 53 -1.23 -25.75 3.22
CA ASN A 53 -0.15 -26.24 2.36
C ASN A 53 0.45 -25.13 1.49
N LYS A 54 0.49 -23.91 2.02
CA LYS A 54 0.95 -22.72 1.32
C LYS A 54 2.30 -22.89 0.63
N ASP A 55 3.27 -23.54 1.28
CA ASP A 55 4.62 -23.77 0.72
C ASP A 55 4.65 -24.64 -0.53
N ARG A 56 3.58 -25.37 -0.80
CA ARG A 56 3.44 -26.25 -1.97
C ARG A 56 2.37 -25.77 -2.95
N LEU A 57 1.77 -24.61 -2.67
CA LEU A 57 0.74 -24.00 -3.49
C LEU A 57 1.34 -22.91 -4.37
N TYR A 58 1.00 -22.93 -5.64
CA TYR A 58 1.49 -22.01 -6.65
C TYR A 58 0.34 -21.51 -7.51
N PHE A 59 0.46 -20.28 -7.95
CA PHE A 59 -0.29 -19.73 -9.07
C PHE A 59 0.54 -19.85 -10.34
N LEU A 60 -0.07 -20.06 -11.49
CA LEU A 60 0.64 -20.02 -12.75
C LEU A 60 0.60 -18.64 -13.34
N GLU A 61 1.77 -18.08 -13.47
CA GLU A 61 2.03 -16.88 -14.27
C GLU A 61 2.59 -17.30 -15.62
N ASP A 62 2.42 -16.48 -16.64
CA ASP A 62 3.08 -16.69 -17.92
C ASP A 62 3.88 -15.48 -18.38
N ASN A 63 5.03 -15.72 -18.97
CA ASN A 63 5.87 -14.73 -19.62
C ASN A 63 5.62 -14.77 -21.12
N GLN A 64 5.29 -13.63 -21.69
CA GLN A 64 5.09 -13.46 -23.13
C GLN A 64 6.01 -12.35 -23.65
N THR A 65 6.68 -12.60 -24.78
CA THR A 65 7.62 -11.65 -25.35
C THR A 65 7.01 -10.91 -26.54
N TYR A 66 6.93 -9.59 -26.43
CA TYR A 66 6.44 -8.71 -27.48
C TYR A 66 7.47 -7.60 -27.74
N GLU A 67 7.89 -7.42 -28.97
CA GLU A 67 8.90 -6.40 -29.35
C GLU A 67 10.17 -6.41 -28.48
N GLY A 68 10.63 -7.61 -28.09
CA GLY A 68 11.81 -7.81 -27.25
C GLY A 68 11.62 -7.48 -25.77
N LYS A 69 10.40 -7.14 -25.33
CA LYS A 69 10.05 -6.96 -23.93
C LYS A 69 9.26 -8.15 -23.43
N VAL A 70 9.63 -8.68 -22.28
CA VAL A 70 8.88 -9.74 -21.62
C VAL A 70 7.83 -9.15 -20.70
N ARG A 71 6.57 -9.54 -20.92
CA ARG A 71 5.44 -9.18 -20.03
C ARG A 71 4.95 -10.41 -19.31
N THR A 72 4.63 -10.28 -18.03
CA THR A 72 4.09 -11.35 -17.19
C THR A 72 2.60 -11.17 -17.01
N PHE A 73 1.85 -12.26 -17.21
CA PHE A 73 0.39 -12.30 -17.08
C PHE A 73 -0.04 -13.43 -16.16
N GLY A 74 -1.13 -13.21 -15.40
CA GLY A 74 -1.71 -14.20 -14.50
C GLY A 74 -2.71 -15.14 -15.15
N SER A 75 -3.04 -14.97 -16.42
CA SER A 75 -4.03 -15.80 -17.11
C SER A 75 -3.36 -16.87 -17.96
N THR A 76 -3.95 -18.07 -18.00
CA THR A 76 -3.43 -19.22 -18.71
C THR A 76 -4.50 -19.83 -19.62
N PRO A 77 -4.14 -20.70 -20.58
CA PRO A 77 -5.12 -21.43 -21.40
C PRO A 77 -6.00 -22.37 -20.56
N VAL A 78 -7.29 -22.39 -20.86
CA VAL A 78 -8.26 -23.25 -20.15
C VAL A 78 -7.86 -24.74 -20.13
N PRO A 79 -7.34 -25.35 -21.23
CA PRO A 79 -6.90 -26.76 -21.23
C PRO A 79 -5.62 -27.04 -20.44
N LEU A 80 -4.89 -26.02 -19.96
CA LEU A 80 -3.58 -26.19 -19.32
C LEU A 80 -3.66 -26.99 -18.02
N ALA A 81 -4.53 -26.61 -17.06
CA ALA A 81 -4.60 -27.24 -15.75
C ALA A 81 -4.85 -28.77 -15.81
N PRO A 82 -5.85 -29.25 -16.54
CA PRO A 82 -6.07 -30.71 -16.68
C PRO A 82 -4.93 -31.41 -17.44
N ALA A 83 -4.24 -30.78 -18.33
CA ALA A 83 -3.12 -31.35 -19.08
C ALA A 83 -1.88 -31.51 -18.20
N ILE A 84 -1.46 -30.48 -17.49
CA ILE A 84 -0.27 -30.53 -16.62
C ILE A 84 -0.44 -31.51 -15.46
N SER A 85 -1.65 -31.63 -14.90
CA SER A 85 -1.93 -32.63 -13.85
C SER A 85 -1.74 -34.08 -14.31
N ARG A 86 -1.92 -34.34 -15.60
CA ARG A 86 -1.74 -35.69 -16.20
C ARG A 86 -0.34 -35.92 -16.70
N GLU A 87 0.31 -34.89 -17.26
CA GLU A 87 1.52 -35.05 -18.06
C GLU A 87 2.81 -34.62 -17.30
N ILE A 88 2.69 -33.84 -16.21
CA ILE A 88 3.86 -33.44 -15.44
C ILE A 88 3.89 -34.17 -14.09
N PRO A 89 4.81 -35.16 -13.90
CA PRO A 89 4.95 -35.84 -12.61
C PRO A 89 5.36 -34.84 -11.50
N GLY A 90 4.79 -35.03 -10.30
CA GLY A 90 5.08 -34.17 -9.14
C GLY A 90 4.02 -33.09 -8.88
N ILE A 91 3.06 -32.91 -9.78
CA ILE A 91 1.86 -32.11 -9.52
C ILE A 91 0.85 -33.00 -8.80
N ALA A 92 0.43 -32.58 -7.58
CA ALA A 92 -0.58 -33.28 -6.79
C ALA A 92 -1.99 -32.95 -7.24
N ALA A 93 -2.24 -31.69 -7.56
CA ALA A 93 -3.50 -31.17 -8.05
C ALA A 93 -3.30 -29.89 -8.86
N ALA A 94 -4.20 -29.61 -9.79
CA ALA A 94 -4.35 -28.31 -10.41
C ALA A 94 -5.83 -27.91 -10.40
N CYS A 95 -6.08 -26.61 -10.40
CA CYS A 95 -7.39 -26.02 -10.31
C CYS A 95 -7.50 -24.81 -11.23
N ARG A 96 -8.51 -24.81 -12.09
CA ARG A 96 -8.92 -23.61 -12.84
C ARG A 96 -9.85 -22.80 -11.96
N VAL A 97 -9.70 -21.49 -12.02
CA VAL A 97 -10.58 -20.56 -11.33
C VAL A 97 -10.93 -19.41 -12.27
N GLN A 98 -12.22 -19.15 -12.42
CA GLN A 98 -12.74 -18.01 -13.15
C GLN A 98 -13.57 -17.16 -12.20
N GLU A 99 -13.02 -16.04 -11.76
CA GLU A 99 -13.71 -15.12 -10.87
C GLU A 99 -14.84 -14.37 -11.59
N LYS A 100 -15.95 -14.19 -10.89
CA LYS A 100 -17.10 -13.47 -11.41
C LYS A 100 -17.96 -12.89 -10.30
N GLN A 101 -18.42 -11.67 -10.49
CA GLN A 101 -19.50 -11.12 -9.68
C GLN A 101 -20.85 -11.54 -10.25
N SER A 102 -21.75 -12.06 -9.42
CA SER A 102 -23.09 -12.49 -9.83
C SER A 102 -24.15 -11.98 -8.86
N LEU A 103 -25.35 -11.75 -9.39
CA LEU A 103 -26.53 -11.41 -8.59
C LEU A 103 -27.13 -12.70 -8.02
N PHE A 104 -27.35 -12.73 -6.73
CA PHE A 104 -28.13 -13.78 -6.07
C PHE A 104 -29.44 -13.23 -5.55
N SER A 105 -30.52 -14.00 -5.70
CA SER A 105 -31.83 -13.61 -5.19
C SER A 105 -32.55 -14.77 -4.51
N VAL A 106 -33.26 -14.42 -3.41
CA VAL A 106 -34.20 -15.28 -2.69
C VAL A 106 -35.38 -14.41 -2.26
N GLY A 107 -36.58 -14.69 -2.81
CA GLY A 107 -37.73 -13.80 -2.62
C GLY A 107 -37.41 -12.38 -3.15
N ASP A 108 -37.67 -11.39 -2.33
CA ASP A 108 -37.45 -9.97 -2.68
C ASP A 108 -35.99 -9.50 -2.43
N LYS A 109 -35.16 -10.35 -1.83
CA LYS A 109 -33.78 -10.01 -1.53
C LYS A 109 -32.89 -10.34 -2.71
N ALA A 110 -32.15 -9.34 -3.21
CA ALA A 110 -31.21 -9.48 -4.32
C ALA A 110 -29.89 -8.77 -3.96
N ILE A 111 -28.76 -9.49 -4.01
CA ILE A 111 -27.44 -8.98 -3.62
C ILE A 111 -26.39 -9.48 -4.62
N TYR A 112 -25.47 -8.60 -5.00
CA TYR A 112 -24.30 -8.97 -5.77
C TYR A 112 -23.21 -9.54 -4.86
N GLU A 113 -22.70 -10.74 -5.21
CA GLU A 113 -21.63 -11.39 -4.47
C GLU A 113 -20.49 -11.76 -5.43
N GLN A 114 -19.24 -11.55 -4.97
CA GLN A 114 -18.06 -12.00 -5.69
C GLN A 114 -17.87 -13.51 -5.48
N GLY A 115 -17.51 -14.23 -6.53
CA GLY A 115 -17.25 -15.63 -6.39
C GLY A 115 -16.54 -16.21 -7.60
N ALA A 116 -16.56 -17.54 -7.74
CA ALA A 116 -15.80 -18.16 -8.79
C ALA A 116 -16.46 -19.46 -9.32
N TYR A 117 -16.24 -19.69 -10.59
CA TYR A 117 -16.31 -21.04 -11.16
C TYR A 117 -14.96 -21.71 -10.96
N ALA A 118 -14.92 -22.85 -10.28
CA ALA A 118 -13.67 -23.53 -9.97
C ALA A 118 -13.77 -25.05 -10.10
N ASP A 119 -12.64 -25.70 -10.35
CA ASP A 119 -12.54 -27.14 -10.24
C ASP A 119 -12.65 -27.57 -8.77
N SER A 120 -13.25 -28.73 -8.48
CA SER A 120 -13.48 -29.20 -7.12
C SER A 120 -12.21 -29.43 -6.29
N THR A 121 -11.06 -29.50 -6.94
CA THR A 121 -9.74 -29.58 -6.29
C THR A 121 -9.43 -28.37 -5.42
N ILE A 122 -10.11 -27.22 -5.63
CA ILE A 122 -9.94 -25.98 -4.85
C ILE A 122 -10.12 -26.22 -3.35
N PHE A 123 -11.10 -27.04 -2.94
CA PHE A 123 -11.39 -27.26 -1.53
C PHE A 123 -10.21 -27.91 -0.78
N GLY A 124 -9.59 -28.91 -1.40
CA GLY A 124 -8.43 -29.59 -0.82
C GLY A 124 -7.15 -28.79 -0.91
N MET A 125 -6.92 -28.11 -2.04
CA MET A 125 -5.71 -27.29 -2.27
C MET A 125 -5.60 -26.13 -1.28
N PHE A 126 -6.72 -25.44 -1.02
CA PHE A 126 -6.77 -24.31 -0.09
C PHE A 126 -7.17 -24.73 1.34
N GLY A 127 -7.57 -25.99 1.55
CA GLY A 127 -7.99 -26.45 2.87
C GLY A 127 -9.26 -25.79 3.38
N LEU A 128 -10.24 -25.55 2.48
CA LEU A 128 -11.49 -24.87 2.83
C LEU A 128 -12.32 -25.70 3.82
N VAL A 129 -12.71 -25.10 4.93
CA VAL A 129 -13.44 -25.76 6.02
C VAL A 129 -14.94 -25.71 5.75
N PHE A 130 -15.56 -26.86 5.55
CA PHE A 130 -17.02 -26.98 5.44
C PHE A 130 -17.66 -26.91 6.82
N LEU A 131 -18.64 -26.04 6.98
CA LEU A 131 -19.52 -25.93 8.15
C LEU A 131 -20.78 -26.78 7.95
N GLU A 132 -21.29 -26.84 6.71
CA GLU A 132 -22.38 -27.70 6.29
C GLU A 132 -22.01 -28.37 4.95
N GLY A 133 -22.44 -29.62 4.74
CA GLY A 133 -22.11 -30.39 3.56
C GLY A 133 -20.70 -30.98 3.62
N ASN A 134 -20.14 -31.35 2.46
CA ASN A 134 -18.77 -31.89 2.37
C ASN A 134 -18.14 -31.62 1.00
N ALA A 135 -16.81 -31.56 0.96
CA ALA A 135 -16.03 -31.23 -0.25
C ALA A 135 -16.22 -32.25 -1.40
N LYS A 136 -16.48 -33.54 -1.08
CA LYS A 136 -16.55 -34.60 -2.07
C LYS A 136 -17.79 -34.51 -2.97
N ASP A 137 -18.90 -34.05 -2.40
CA ASP A 137 -20.19 -34.00 -3.07
C ASP A 137 -20.58 -32.59 -3.52
N ALA A 138 -19.91 -31.58 -3.00
CA ALA A 138 -20.28 -30.19 -3.12
C ALA A 138 -20.47 -29.67 -4.56
N LEU A 139 -19.63 -30.06 -5.52
CA LEU A 139 -19.72 -29.63 -6.93
C LEU A 139 -20.03 -30.78 -7.92
N LYS A 140 -20.64 -31.86 -7.47
CA LYS A 140 -20.97 -33.01 -8.36
C LYS A 140 -22.09 -32.71 -9.37
N GLY A 141 -23.08 -31.93 -8.96
CA GLY A 141 -24.19 -31.51 -9.83
C GLY A 141 -23.90 -30.16 -10.53
N PRO A 142 -24.44 -29.98 -11.75
CA PRO A 142 -24.27 -28.71 -12.46
C PRO A 142 -25.02 -27.53 -11.80
N THR A 143 -26.02 -27.83 -10.97
CA THR A 143 -26.81 -26.85 -10.22
C THR A 143 -26.37 -26.73 -8.77
N ASN A 144 -25.23 -27.31 -8.40
CA ASN A 144 -24.72 -27.22 -7.04
C ASN A 144 -23.88 -25.92 -6.87
N ILE A 145 -24.09 -25.29 -5.71
CA ILE A 145 -23.29 -24.13 -5.31
C ILE A 145 -22.82 -24.29 -3.86
N VAL A 146 -21.57 -23.93 -3.61
CA VAL A 146 -21.00 -23.73 -2.28
C VAL A 146 -20.96 -22.25 -1.99
N ILE A 147 -21.37 -21.86 -0.79
CA ILE A 147 -21.39 -20.44 -0.37
C ILE A 147 -20.63 -20.28 0.95
N THR A 148 -20.18 -19.07 1.22
CA THR A 148 -19.58 -18.72 2.53
C THR A 148 -20.64 -18.61 3.62
N GLU A 149 -20.21 -18.68 4.88
CA GLU A 149 -21.07 -18.48 6.05
C GLU A 149 -21.75 -17.09 6.01
N LYS A 150 -21.04 -16.07 5.56
CA LYS A 150 -21.54 -14.69 5.32
C LYS A 150 -22.76 -14.72 4.39
N VAL A 151 -22.62 -15.32 3.23
CA VAL A 151 -23.70 -15.42 2.24
C VAL A 151 -24.87 -16.26 2.77
N ALA A 152 -24.56 -17.39 3.43
CA ALA A 152 -25.60 -18.23 4.08
C ALA A 152 -26.42 -17.42 5.09
N ARG A 153 -25.76 -16.65 5.96
CA ARG A 153 -26.45 -15.78 6.95
C ARG A 153 -27.24 -14.67 6.29
N GLN A 154 -26.71 -14.08 5.21
CA GLN A 154 -27.38 -12.99 4.50
C GLN A 154 -28.71 -13.44 3.91
N PHE A 155 -28.77 -14.60 3.27
CA PHE A 155 -29.98 -15.07 2.57
C PHE A 155 -30.89 -15.93 3.46
N PHE A 156 -30.34 -16.71 4.37
CA PHE A 156 -31.08 -17.75 5.10
C PHE A 156 -31.08 -17.57 6.62
N GLY A 157 -30.40 -16.55 7.13
CA GLY A 157 -30.30 -16.29 8.57
C GLY A 157 -29.45 -17.35 9.29
N THR A 158 -29.85 -17.74 10.49
CA THR A 158 -29.13 -18.72 11.32
C THR A 158 -29.51 -20.17 11.07
N GLY A 159 -30.42 -20.45 10.15
CA GLY A 159 -30.88 -21.82 9.83
C GLY A 159 -29.96 -22.50 8.80
N THR A 160 -30.06 -23.82 8.68
CA THR A 160 -29.34 -24.62 7.67
C THR A 160 -29.59 -24.07 6.27
N ALA A 161 -28.50 -23.84 5.52
CA ALA A 161 -28.56 -23.36 4.15
C ALA A 161 -28.53 -24.48 3.13
N VAL A 162 -27.92 -25.62 3.43
CA VAL A 162 -27.82 -26.76 2.53
C VAL A 162 -29.21 -27.25 2.13
N GLY A 163 -29.38 -27.50 0.84
CA GLY A 163 -30.65 -27.90 0.23
C GLY A 163 -31.56 -26.75 -0.20
N LYS A 164 -31.30 -25.52 0.24
CA LYS A 164 -32.05 -24.34 -0.20
C LYS A 164 -31.59 -23.88 -1.59
N VAL A 165 -32.44 -23.12 -2.26
CA VAL A 165 -32.19 -22.65 -3.63
C VAL A 165 -31.86 -21.17 -3.65
N LEU A 166 -30.83 -20.83 -4.39
CA LEU A 166 -30.43 -19.46 -4.76
C LEU A 166 -30.66 -19.29 -6.28
N ARG A 167 -31.25 -18.18 -6.67
CA ARG A 167 -31.34 -17.83 -8.09
C ARG A 167 -30.17 -16.91 -8.47
N MET A 168 -29.39 -17.32 -9.46
CA MET A 168 -28.23 -16.54 -9.96
C MET A 168 -28.63 -15.78 -11.22
N ASN A 169 -28.31 -14.47 -11.25
CA ASN A 169 -28.57 -13.55 -12.36
C ASN A 169 -30.03 -13.57 -12.88
N ASN A 170 -30.99 -13.81 -11.98
CA ASN A 170 -32.44 -13.94 -12.26
C ASN A 170 -32.80 -15.04 -13.25
N LYS A 171 -31.86 -15.92 -13.59
CA LYS A 171 -32.03 -16.93 -14.63
C LYS A 171 -31.85 -18.36 -14.11
N ASP A 172 -30.71 -18.64 -13.52
CA ASP A 172 -30.31 -20.00 -13.21
C ASP A 172 -30.54 -20.29 -11.70
N GLU A 173 -31.11 -21.46 -11.38
CA GLU A 173 -31.35 -21.87 -9.99
C GLU A 173 -30.25 -22.85 -9.55
N TYR A 174 -29.62 -22.51 -8.42
CA TYR A 174 -28.60 -23.32 -7.80
C TYR A 174 -29.04 -23.79 -6.42
N GLN A 175 -28.82 -25.05 -6.11
CA GLN A 175 -29.04 -25.61 -4.80
C GLN A 175 -27.77 -25.54 -3.97
N VAL A 176 -27.87 -24.98 -2.77
CA VAL A 176 -26.76 -24.92 -1.83
C VAL A 176 -26.39 -26.34 -1.43
N SER A 177 -25.20 -26.77 -1.79
CA SER A 177 -24.65 -28.12 -1.53
C SER A 177 -23.63 -28.13 -0.39
N GLY A 178 -23.17 -26.94 0.02
CA GLY A 178 -22.25 -26.76 1.14
C GLY A 178 -22.11 -25.32 1.57
N VAL A 179 -21.77 -25.15 2.84
CA VAL A 179 -21.41 -23.86 3.43
C VAL A 179 -19.98 -23.98 3.94
N ILE A 180 -19.12 -23.08 3.51
CA ILE A 180 -17.73 -22.96 3.96
C ILE A 180 -17.56 -21.78 4.91
N ARG A 181 -16.53 -21.87 5.77
CA ARG A 181 -16.15 -20.76 6.64
C ARG A 181 -15.73 -19.57 5.78
N ASP A 182 -16.02 -18.35 6.26
CA ASP A 182 -15.60 -17.11 5.62
C ASP A 182 -14.08 -17.05 5.51
N PHE A 183 -13.61 -16.43 4.43
CA PHE A 183 -12.17 -16.17 4.26
C PHE A 183 -11.73 -15.07 5.24
N PRO A 184 -10.51 -15.16 5.77
CA PRO A 184 -9.97 -14.06 6.58
C PRO A 184 -9.76 -12.78 5.75
N ASP A 185 -9.82 -11.62 6.40
CA ASP A 185 -9.58 -10.32 5.73
C ASP A 185 -8.18 -10.20 5.09
N ASN A 186 -7.20 -10.97 5.59
CA ASN A 186 -5.84 -11.08 5.08
C ASN A 186 -5.66 -12.25 4.11
N SER A 187 -6.62 -12.42 3.20
CA SER A 187 -6.58 -13.40 2.12
C SER A 187 -6.48 -12.72 0.76
N THR A 188 -5.60 -13.21 -0.09
CA THR A 188 -5.50 -12.77 -1.50
C THR A 188 -6.66 -13.32 -2.33
N MET A 189 -7.25 -14.44 -1.93
CA MET A 189 -8.38 -15.10 -2.55
C MET A 189 -9.55 -15.15 -1.55
N GLY A 190 -10.80 -14.90 -2.01
CA GLY A 190 -11.96 -14.91 -1.12
C GLY A 190 -13.27 -14.95 -1.88
N PRO A 191 -13.57 -16.03 -2.66
CA PRO A 191 -14.86 -16.14 -3.35
C PRO A 191 -15.97 -16.39 -2.33
N ASP A 192 -17.00 -15.54 -2.34
CA ASP A 192 -18.20 -15.72 -1.51
C ASP A 192 -19.09 -16.87 -1.98
N TRP A 193 -18.92 -17.32 -3.23
CA TRP A 193 -19.58 -18.48 -3.80
C TRP A 193 -18.66 -19.24 -4.76
N ILE A 194 -18.86 -20.54 -4.86
CA ILE A 194 -18.12 -21.43 -5.76
C ILE A 194 -19.10 -22.37 -6.49
N VAL A 195 -19.04 -22.34 -7.82
CA VAL A 195 -19.76 -23.24 -8.74
C VAL A 195 -18.72 -24.02 -9.55
N SER A 196 -19.09 -25.22 -10.03
CA SER A 196 -18.20 -26.06 -10.82
C SER A 196 -17.70 -25.33 -12.08
N PHE A 197 -16.40 -25.39 -12.35
CA PHE A 197 -15.81 -24.87 -13.59
C PHE A 197 -16.43 -25.51 -14.84
N GLN A 198 -16.92 -26.75 -14.74
CA GLN A 198 -17.61 -27.42 -15.85
C GLN A 198 -18.88 -26.67 -16.27
N VAL A 199 -19.56 -26.01 -15.36
CA VAL A 199 -20.72 -25.14 -15.69
C VAL A 199 -20.28 -23.96 -16.56
N PHE A 200 -19.23 -23.28 -16.14
CA PHE A 200 -18.64 -22.19 -16.91
C PHE A 200 -18.22 -22.64 -18.31
N TYR A 201 -17.49 -23.75 -18.38
CA TYR A 201 -17.09 -24.35 -19.65
C TYR A 201 -18.29 -24.66 -20.56
N THR A 202 -19.35 -25.20 -20.01
CA THR A 202 -20.56 -25.56 -20.78
C THR A 202 -21.29 -24.32 -21.30
N LEU A 203 -21.40 -23.27 -20.48
CA LEU A 203 -22.02 -22.01 -20.85
C LEU A 203 -21.28 -21.27 -21.98
N HIS A 204 -19.95 -21.43 -22.04
CA HIS A 204 -19.07 -20.74 -22.98
C HIS A 204 -18.45 -21.70 -24.00
N ARG A 205 -18.98 -22.91 -24.16
CA ARG A 205 -18.40 -23.96 -25.03
C ARG A 205 -18.28 -23.54 -26.50
N GLN A 206 -19.12 -22.62 -26.95
CA GLN A 206 -19.06 -22.10 -28.32
C GLN A 206 -17.98 -21.04 -28.49
N ASP A 207 -17.44 -20.51 -27.41
CA ASP A 207 -16.37 -19.52 -27.46
C ASP A 207 -15.05 -20.24 -27.80
N TYR A 208 -14.37 -19.78 -28.83
CA TYR A 208 -13.08 -20.32 -29.27
C TYR A 208 -12.05 -20.41 -28.12
N SER A 209 -12.19 -19.55 -27.12
CA SER A 209 -11.29 -19.47 -25.98
C SER A 209 -11.25 -20.74 -25.11
N MET A 210 -12.34 -21.53 -25.07
CA MET A 210 -12.46 -22.66 -24.14
C MET A 210 -11.53 -23.82 -24.45
N ASP A 211 -11.26 -24.09 -25.73
CA ASP A 211 -10.40 -25.19 -26.17
C ASP A 211 -9.07 -24.72 -26.76
N SER A 212 -8.86 -23.40 -26.82
CA SER A 212 -7.67 -22.81 -27.43
C SER A 212 -6.47 -22.82 -26.47
N TRP A 213 -5.34 -23.29 -26.95
CA TRP A 213 -4.05 -23.19 -26.29
C TRP A 213 -3.37 -21.83 -26.47
N GLY A 214 -3.80 -21.04 -27.44
CA GLY A 214 -3.29 -19.69 -27.71
C GLY A 214 -4.04 -18.58 -27.00
N ASN A 215 -5.12 -18.92 -26.25
CA ASN A 215 -5.93 -17.94 -25.53
C ASN A 215 -5.75 -18.10 -24.02
N ASN A 216 -5.20 -17.09 -23.36
CA ASN A 216 -5.01 -17.06 -21.91
C ASN A 216 -6.20 -16.36 -21.27
N SER A 217 -7.13 -17.11 -20.67
CA SER A 217 -8.41 -16.56 -20.18
C SER A 217 -8.84 -17.06 -18.81
N THR A 218 -8.06 -17.93 -18.15
CA THR A 218 -8.40 -18.46 -16.82
C THR A 218 -7.22 -18.46 -15.87
N ASN A 219 -7.49 -18.38 -14.60
CA ASN A 219 -6.49 -18.50 -13.55
C ASN A 219 -6.24 -19.98 -13.24
N THR A 220 -4.98 -20.36 -13.12
CA THR A 220 -4.60 -21.74 -12.79
C THR A 220 -3.78 -21.80 -11.51
N TYR A 221 -4.25 -22.58 -10.56
CA TYR A 221 -3.53 -22.91 -9.32
C TYR A 221 -2.99 -24.33 -9.37
N VAL A 222 -1.81 -24.54 -8.80
CA VAL A 222 -1.12 -25.83 -8.80
C VAL A 222 -0.61 -26.16 -7.41
N GLN A 223 -0.88 -27.36 -6.94
CA GLN A 223 -0.30 -27.91 -5.71
C GLN A 223 0.71 -28.98 -6.06
N LEU A 224 1.92 -28.85 -5.53
CA LEU A 224 2.98 -29.85 -5.71
C LEU A 224 2.88 -30.98 -4.67
N MET A 225 3.35 -32.16 -5.03
CA MET A 225 3.53 -33.29 -4.10
C MET A 225 4.58 -32.92 -3.02
N PRO A 226 4.53 -33.52 -1.83
CA PRO A 226 5.54 -33.32 -0.81
C PRO A 226 6.96 -33.58 -1.34
N ALA A 227 7.90 -32.73 -0.90
CA ALA A 227 9.32 -32.82 -1.24
C ALA A 227 9.71 -32.64 -2.74
N VAL A 228 8.79 -32.26 -3.59
CA VAL A 228 9.08 -31.94 -5.00
C VAL A 228 9.77 -30.59 -5.09
N ASN A 229 10.87 -30.53 -5.83
CA ASN A 229 11.55 -29.25 -6.11
C ASN A 229 10.78 -28.47 -7.20
N PRO A 230 10.33 -27.24 -6.92
CA PRO A 230 9.59 -26.42 -7.91
C PRO A 230 10.37 -26.19 -9.21
N ALA A 231 11.69 -26.11 -9.17
CA ALA A 231 12.52 -25.96 -10.37
C ALA A 231 12.41 -27.16 -11.33
N ALA A 232 12.19 -28.37 -10.80
CA ALA A 232 11.99 -29.55 -11.62
C ALA A 232 10.66 -29.53 -12.38
N ILE A 233 9.65 -28.84 -11.83
CA ILE A 233 8.34 -28.63 -12.48
C ILE A 233 8.41 -27.46 -13.46
N ASN A 234 9.04 -26.36 -13.11
CA ASN A 234 9.17 -25.18 -13.99
C ASN A 234 9.83 -25.52 -15.32
N ARG A 235 10.80 -26.41 -15.33
CA ARG A 235 11.51 -26.78 -16.55
C ARG A 235 10.62 -27.38 -17.65
N PRO A 236 9.81 -28.44 -17.42
CA PRO A 236 8.86 -28.95 -18.42
C PRO A 236 7.68 -28.03 -18.66
N LEU A 237 7.27 -27.23 -17.65
CA LEU A 237 6.13 -26.32 -17.70
C LEU A 237 6.40 -25.13 -18.63
N TYR A 238 7.65 -24.63 -18.68
CA TYR A 238 8.02 -23.40 -19.41
C TYR A 238 7.62 -23.46 -20.88
N ASP A 239 7.91 -24.55 -21.59
CA ASP A 239 7.59 -24.74 -23.00
C ASP A 239 6.34 -25.61 -23.23
N PHE A 240 5.53 -25.85 -22.19
CA PHE A 240 4.42 -26.79 -22.29
C PHE A 240 3.35 -26.32 -23.25
N VAL A 241 3.01 -25.02 -23.21
CA VAL A 241 2.01 -24.39 -24.10
C VAL A 241 2.46 -24.43 -25.55
N GLN A 242 3.73 -24.09 -25.83
CA GLN A 242 4.30 -24.14 -27.20
C GLN A 242 4.32 -25.56 -27.80
N LYS A 243 4.51 -26.58 -26.99
CA LYS A 243 4.42 -27.99 -27.45
C LYS A 243 3.02 -28.37 -27.89
N LYS A 244 1.98 -27.75 -27.30
CA LYS A 244 0.57 -28.00 -27.66
C LYS A 244 0.09 -27.07 -28.78
N ALA A 245 0.60 -25.86 -28.86
CA ALA A 245 0.29 -24.85 -29.86
C ALA A 245 1.58 -24.14 -30.33
N PRO A 246 2.24 -24.64 -31.38
CA PRO A 246 3.41 -23.99 -31.94
C PRO A 246 3.07 -22.54 -32.36
N GLY A 247 3.83 -21.58 -31.86
CA GLY A 247 3.60 -20.15 -32.09
C GLY A 247 2.84 -19.41 -30.96
N ALA A 248 2.33 -20.14 -29.94
CA ALA A 248 1.82 -19.48 -28.73
C ALA A 248 2.94 -18.76 -27.98
N ALA A 249 2.67 -17.55 -27.51
CA ALA A 249 3.68 -16.70 -26.85
C ALA A 249 3.90 -17.05 -25.37
N ALA A 250 2.98 -17.79 -24.72
CA ALA A 250 2.97 -18.00 -23.29
C ALA A 250 4.01 -19.01 -22.79
N HIS A 251 4.89 -18.59 -21.91
CA HIS A 251 5.85 -19.42 -21.18
C HIS A 251 5.46 -19.46 -19.69
N CYS A 252 4.80 -20.54 -19.28
CA CYS A 252 4.25 -20.63 -17.93
C CYS A 252 5.32 -20.96 -16.87
N PHE A 253 5.14 -20.43 -15.66
CA PHE A 253 5.98 -20.72 -14.52
C PHE A 253 5.19 -20.71 -13.21
N LEU A 254 5.76 -21.34 -12.17
CA LEU A 254 5.18 -21.42 -10.84
C LEU A 254 5.47 -20.15 -10.04
N PHE A 255 4.45 -19.46 -9.59
CA PHE A 255 4.52 -18.31 -8.70
C PHE A 255 4.03 -18.71 -7.30
N SER A 256 4.93 -18.67 -6.31
CA SER A 256 4.69 -19.20 -4.96
C SER A 256 3.59 -18.45 -4.21
N ALA A 257 2.72 -19.17 -3.51
CA ALA A 257 1.71 -18.57 -2.63
C ALA A 257 2.33 -17.71 -1.50
N ASN A 258 3.58 -17.93 -1.14
CA ASN A 258 4.30 -17.10 -0.17
C ASN A 258 4.57 -15.69 -0.68
N ASP A 259 4.48 -15.47 -1.97
CA ASP A 259 4.82 -14.21 -2.64
C ASP A 259 3.61 -13.46 -3.22
N TRP A 260 2.42 -14.08 -3.30
CA TRP A 260 1.24 -13.51 -3.98
C TRP A 260 0.90 -12.10 -3.54
N HIS A 261 0.84 -11.86 -2.24
CA HIS A 261 0.53 -10.54 -1.71
C HIS A 261 1.72 -9.57 -1.74
N LEU A 262 2.91 -10.06 -1.36
CA LEU A 262 4.05 -9.18 -1.08
C LEU A 262 4.94 -8.91 -2.28
N ARG A 263 5.03 -9.85 -3.25
CA ARG A 263 6.03 -9.79 -4.33
C ARG A 263 5.44 -10.07 -5.70
N ASN A 264 4.32 -9.43 -5.99
CA ASN A 264 3.54 -9.62 -7.22
C ASN A 264 3.92 -8.66 -8.36
N HIS A 265 5.05 -7.97 -8.27
CA HIS A 265 5.51 -7.08 -9.33
C HIS A 265 6.61 -7.72 -10.15
N PHE A 266 6.41 -7.73 -11.49
CA PHE A 266 7.31 -8.34 -12.47
C PHE A 266 7.79 -7.29 -13.48
N GLU A 267 9.08 -7.31 -13.81
CA GLU A 267 9.70 -6.53 -14.89
C GLU A 267 10.56 -7.45 -15.75
N ASP A 268 10.39 -7.37 -17.06
CA ASP A 268 11.09 -8.24 -18.03
C ASP A 268 11.01 -9.73 -17.63
N GLY A 269 9.82 -10.18 -17.20
CA GLY A 269 9.55 -11.57 -16.83
C GLY A 269 10.19 -12.02 -15.52
N LYS A 270 10.75 -11.12 -14.73
CA LYS A 270 11.40 -11.41 -13.46
C LYS A 270 10.66 -10.72 -12.32
N GLN A 271 10.50 -11.43 -11.22
CA GLN A 271 9.96 -10.89 -9.99
C GLN A 271 10.95 -9.85 -9.39
N VAL A 272 10.54 -8.59 -9.30
CA VAL A 272 11.41 -7.49 -8.82
C VAL A 272 10.99 -6.90 -7.49
N GLY A 273 9.75 -7.10 -7.05
CA GLY A 273 9.26 -6.55 -5.78
C GLY A 273 7.74 -6.56 -5.67
N GLY A 274 7.18 -5.48 -5.15
CA GLY A 274 5.76 -5.28 -4.88
C GLY A 274 5.55 -4.63 -3.51
N GLN A 275 4.50 -5.01 -2.78
CA GLN A 275 4.20 -4.49 -1.44
C GLN A 275 5.35 -4.71 -0.43
N ILE A 276 6.22 -5.69 -0.66
CA ILE A 276 7.38 -5.98 0.19
C ILE A 276 8.31 -4.78 0.36
N GLU A 277 8.40 -3.92 -0.67
CA GLU A 277 9.26 -2.73 -0.60
C GLU A 277 8.73 -1.72 0.44
N TYR A 278 7.41 -1.55 0.51
CA TYR A 278 6.78 -0.71 1.53
C TYR A 278 6.90 -1.33 2.93
N VAL A 279 6.71 -2.64 3.05
CA VAL A 279 6.91 -3.38 4.31
C VAL A 279 8.33 -3.20 4.83
N ARG A 280 9.35 -3.32 3.97
CA ARG A 280 10.76 -3.08 4.32
C ARG A 280 11.00 -1.63 4.74
N LEU A 281 10.50 -0.68 3.94
CA LEU A 281 10.65 0.75 4.22
C LEU A 281 10.09 1.11 5.60
N PHE A 282 8.84 0.73 5.89
CA PHE A 282 8.22 1.04 7.18
C PHE A 282 8.84 0.27 8.34
N THR A 283 9.32 -0.95 8.12
CA THR A 283 10.11 -1.67 9.15
C THR A 283 11.36 -0.88 9.53
N VAL A 284 12.08 -0.33 8.54
CA VAL A 284 13.26 0.52 8.80
C VAL A 284 12.84 1.81 9.53
N ILE A 285 11.74 2.45 9.12
CA ILE A 285 11.21 3.65 9.77
C ILE A 285 10.87 3.37 11.25
N ALA A 286 10.23 2.23 11.56
CA ALA A 286 9.90 1.84 12.93
C ALA A 286 11.16 1.74 13.82
N TRP A 287 12.19 1.05 13.33
CA TRP A 287 13.46 0.96 14.05
C TRP A 287 14.16 2.31 14.21
N VAL A 288 14.12 3.15 13.20
CA VAL A 288 14.70 4.50 13.23
C VAL A 288 13.95 5.39 14.23
N VAL A 289 12.64 5.34 14.29
CA VAL A 289 11.84 6.10 15.27
C VAL A 289 12.14 5.64 16.70
N LEU A 290 12.23 4.33 16.93
CA LEU A 290 12.68 3.79 18.23
C LEU A 290 14.10 4.26 18.60
N LEU A 291 15.01 4.26 17.64
CA LEU A 291 16.38 4.75 17.85
C LEU A 291 16.37 6.24 18.23
N ILE A 292 15.60 7.08 17.54
CA ILE A 292 15.45 8.51 17.88
C ILE A 292 14.92 8.66 19.31
N ALA A 293 13.93 7.87 19.70
CA ALA A 293 13.36 7.90 21.05
C ALA A 293 14.40 7.46 22.10
N CYS A 294 15.20 6.43 21.83
CA CYS A 294 16.31 6.00 22.69
C CYS A 294 17.41 7.06 22.76
N ILE A 295 17.78 7.70 21.65
CA ILE A 295 18.75 8.81 21.60
C ILE A 295 18.25 9.98 22.44
N ASN A 296 16.97 10.33 22.35
CA ASN A 296 16.36 11.36 23.18
C ASN A 296 16.51 11.04 24.67
N PHE A 297 16.14 9.83 25.08
CA PHE A 297 16.28 9.37 26.45
C PHE A 297 17.74 9.43 26.89
N MET A 298 18.69 8.95 26.10
CA MET A 298 20.12 8.95 26.38
C MET A 298 20.67 10.37 26.54
N ASN A 299 20.26 11.31 25.68
CA ASN A 299 20.66 12.73 25.76
C ASN A 299 20.22 13.34 27.09
N LEU A 300 18.96 13.14 27.47
CA LEU A 300 18.42 13.63 28.72
C LEU A 300 19.05 12.96 29.95
N ALA A 301 19.25 11.64 29.91
CA ALA A 301 19.91 10.89 30.99
C ALA A 301 21.35 11.33 31.18
N THR A 302 22.10 11.54 30.09
CA THR A 302 23.51 12.03 30.13
C THR A 302 23.57 13.45 30.65
N ALA A 303 22.69 14.34 30.27
CA ALA A 303 22.65 15.72 30.79
C ALA A 303 22.50 15.74 32.33
N ARG A 304 21.65 14.86 32.87
CA ARG A 304 21.42 14.74 34.30
C ARG A 304 22.55 14.04 35.06
N SER A 305 23.35 13.20 34.40
CA SER A 305 24.41 12.44 35.01
C SER A 305 25.45 13.35 35.68
N GLU A 306 25.69 14.55 35.18
CA GLU A 306 26.62 15.51 35.78
C GLU A 306 26.16 15.98 37.17
N ARG A 307 24.82 16.05 37.45
CA ARG A 307 24.29 16.34 38.80
C ARG A 307 24.47 15.16 39.75
N ARG A 308 24.42 13.93 39.25
CA ARG A 308 24.62 12.71 40.03
C ARG A 308 26.10 12.34 40.29
N ALA A 309 27.05 13.07 39.67
CA ALA A 309 28.48 12.81 39.83
C ALA A 309 28.94 12.86 41.28
N ARG A 310 28.44 13.81 42.10
CA ARG A 310 28.72 13.89 43.55
C ARG A 310 28.19 12.66 44.28
N GLU A 311 26.97 12.22 44.02
CA GLU A 311 26.36 11.02 44.61
C GLU A 311 27.20 9.75 44.29
N VAL A 312 27.59 9.60 43.04
CA VAL A 312 28.44 8.50 42.58
C VAL A 312 29.84 8.56 43.22
N GLY A 313 30.40 9.76 43.33
CA GLY A 313 31.68 10.00 44.01
C GLY A 313 31.64 9.55 45.48
N VAL A 314 30.61 9.94 46.23
CA VAL A 314 30.41 9.50 47.64
C VAL A 314 30.29 7.98 47.70
N ARG A 315 29.47 7.36 46.86
CA ARG A 315 29.29 5.89 46.87
C ARG A 315 30.59 5.13 46.55
N LYS A 316 31.38 5.63 45.63
CA LYS A 316 32.70 5.04 45.32
C LYS A 316 33.68 5.14 46.48
N VAL A 317 33.69 6.27 47.21
CA VAL A 317 34.52 6.40 48.43
C VAL A 317 34.06 5.45 49.53
N LEU A 318 32.77 5.16 49.59
CA LEU A 318 32.17 4.18 50.50
C LEU A 318 32.33 2.71 50.01
N GLY A 319 33.11 2.45 48.94
CA GLY A 319 33.44 1.11 48.47
C GLY A 319 32.51 0.53 47.39
N ALA A 320 31.66 1.33 46.75
CA ALA A 320 30.81 0.83 45.66
C ALA A 320 31.63 0.46 44.42
N GLU A 321 31.53 -0.78 43.98
CA GLU A 321 32.16 -1.28 42.77
C GLU A 321 31.56 -0.68 41.49
N ARG A 322 32.43 -0.53 40.47
CA ARG A 322 32.00 0.00 39.13
C ARG A 322 30.90 -0.84 38.50
N ARG A 323 30.98 -2.18 38.61
CA ARG A 323 29.96 -3.10 38.05
C ARG A 323 28.60 -2.92 38.72
N GLY A 324 28.56 -2.73 40.04
CA GLY A 324 27.32 -2.48 40.76
C GLY A 324 26.65 -1.17 40.39
N LEU A 325 27.44 -0.11 40.16
CA LEU A 325 26.92 1.18 39.65
C LEU A 325 26.37 1.07 38.23
N ILE A 326 27.07 0.37 37.32
CA ILE A 326 26.59 0.12 35.96
C ILE A 326 25.24 -0.63 36.00
N ALA A 327 25.16 -1.73 36.73
CA ALA A 327 23.94 -2.52 36.86
C ALA A 327 22.79 -1.71 37.45
N GLN A 328 23.04 -0.83 38.39
CA GLN A 328 22.04 0.07 38.97
C GLN A 328 21.50 1.05 37.93
N PHE A 329 22.37 1.76 37.18
CA PHE A 329 21.95 2.73 36.19
C PHE A 329 21.23 2.09 35.00
N ILE A 330 21.69 0.92 34.54
CA ILE A 330 20.99 0.15 33.50
C ILE A 330 19.62 -0.33 33.99
N GLY A 331 19.55 -0.83 35.24
CA GLY A 331 18.30 -1.24 35.85
C GLY A 331 17.28 -0.09 35.97
N GLU A 332 17.75 1.13 36.39
CA GLU A 332 16.91 2.33 36.39
C GLU A 332 16.38 2.66 34.99
N ALA A 333 17.22 2.53 33.95
CA ALA A 333 16.84 2.80 32.57
C ALA A 333 15.84 1.76 32.03
N ILE A 334 16.04 0.47 32.35
CA ILE A 334 15.10 -0.61 31.97
C ILE A 334 13.74 -0.39 32.65
N LEU A 335 13.72 -0.03 33.94
CA LEU A 335 12.45 0.24 34.63
C LEU A 335 11.68 1.39 34.00
N LEU A 336 12.39 2.48 33.66
CA LEU A 336 11.78 3.61 32.91
C LEU A 336 11.26 3.19 31.54
N SER A 337 12.00 2.34 30.84
CA SER A 337 11.61 1.78 29.56
C SER A 337 10.38 0.89 29.66
N VAL A 338 10.26 0.05 30.69
CA VAL A 338 9.05 -0.75 30.96
C VAL A 338 7.82 0.16 31.17
N ILE A 339 7.97 1.22 32.00
CA ILE A 339 6.88 2.18 32.22
C ILE A 339 6.49 2.87 30.88
N ALA A 340 7.50 3.24 30.08
CA ALA A 340 7.27 3.87 28.78
C ALA A 340 6.60 2.91 27.77
N VAL A 341 6.95 1.62 27.78
CA VAL A 341 6.31 0.60 26.94
C VAL A 341 4.85 0.42 27.35
N VAL A 342 4.54 0.35 28.65
CA VAL A 342 3.15 0.26 29.14
C VAL A 342 2.36 1.50 28.69
N ALA A 343 2.92 2.70 28.85
CA ALA A 343 2.31 3.93 28.39
C ALA A 343 2.16 3.95 26.85
N GLY A 344 3.13 3.42 26.13
CA GLY A 344 3.11 3.26 24.67
C GLY A 344 1.98 2.33 24.21
N VAL A 345 1.77 1.20 24.88
CA VAL A 345 0.65 0.28 24.60
C VAL A 345 -0.69 0.97 24.83
N MET A 346 -0.82 1.77 25.89
CA MET A 346 -2.04 2.57 26.10
C MET A 346 -2.25 3.59 24.97
N LEU A 347 -1.20 4.25 24.51
CA LEU A 347 -1.28 5.17 23.37
C LEU A 347 -1.65 4.44 22.06
N ILE A 348 -1.12 3.23 21.83
CA ILE A 348 -1.52 2.38 20.69
C ILE A 348 -3.02 2.08 20.77
N ALA A 349 -3.51 1.63 21.93
CA ALA A 349 -4.94 1.30 22.11
C ALA A 349 -5.85 2.49 21.80
N VAL A 350 -5.46 3.71 22.20
CA VAL A 350 -6.21 4.94 21.91
C VAL A 350 -6.13 5.34 20.44
N ALA A 351 -4.95 5.17 19.81
CA ALA A 351 -4.73 5.58 18.42
C ALA A 351 -5.24 4.54 17.40
N MET A 352 -5.41 3.28 17.79
CA MET A 352 -5.73 2.16 16.90
C MET A 352 -7.01 2.37 16.07
N PRO A 353 -8.14 2.87 16.58
CA PRO A 353 -9.31 3.10 15.73
C PRO A 353 -9.04 4.10 14.62
N ALA A 354 -8.36 5.21 14.93
CA ALA A 354 -7.99 6.20 13.91
C ALA A 354 -6.97 5.67 12.91
N PHE A 355 -6.02 4.86 13.37
CA PHE A 355 -5.05 4.21 12.51
C PHE A 355 -5.71 3.14 11.61
N GLY A 356 -6.65 2.36 12.14
CA GLY A 356 -7.43 1.39 11.37
C GLY A 356 -8.24 2.05 10.23
N LEU A 357 -8.89 3.20 10.53
CA LEU A 357 -9.56 4.00 9.49
C LEU A 357 -8.58 4.51 8.42
N LEU A 358 -7.38 4.91 8.83
CA LEU A 358 -6.35 5.40 7.89
C LEU A 358 -5.90 4.31 6.92
N ILE A 359 -5.66 3.09 7.40
CA ILE A 359 -5.18 1.96 6.59
C ILE A 359 -6.32 1.16 5.94
N GLY A 360 -7.59 1.42 6.35
CA GLY A 360 -8.76 0.70 5.87
C GLY A 360 -8.85 -0.75 6.34
N LYS A 361 -8.29 -1.05 7.53
CA LYS A 361 -8.24 -2.40 8.12
C LYS A 361 -8.53 -2.38 9.61
N THR A 362 -9.04 -3.50 10.12
CA THR A 362 -9.22 -3.72 11.56
C THR A 362 -7.99 -4.44 12.12
N LEU A 363 -7.17 -3.72 12.88
CA LEU A 363 -6.04 -4.32 13.58
C LEU A 363 -6.42 -4.64 15.04
N SER A 364 -5.80 -5.65 15.60
CA SER A 364 -5.88 -6.00 17.02
C SER A 364 -4.50 -5.91 17.69
N LEU A 365 -4.48 -5.59 18.98
CA LEU A 365 -3.22 -5.56 19.75
C LEU A 365 -2.65 -6.95 20.02
N GLY A 366 -3.48 -8.00 19.93
CA GLY A 366 -3.08 -9.37 20.18
C GLY A 366 -2.36 -9.60 21.52
N LEU A 367 -2.76 -8.88 22.59
CA LEU A 367 -2.13 -9.02 23.90
C LEU A 367 -2.37 -10.38 24.56
N ASP A 368 -3.30 -11.16 24.04
CA ASP A 368 -3.57 -12.57 24.37
C ASP A 368 -2.48 -13.51 23.78
N GLN A 369 -1.70 -13.04 22.81
CA GLN A 369 -0.65 -13.82 22.17
C GLN A 369 0.67 -13.69 22.93
N PRO A 370 1.29 -14.81 23.40
CA PRO A 370 2.55 -14.77 24.13
C PRO A 370 3.70 -14.14 23.32
N LEU A 371 3.66 -14.26 22.01
CA LEU A 371 4.66 -13.69 21.10
C LEU A 371 4.68 -12.14 21.19
N HIS A 372 3.52 -11.49 21.19
CA HIS A 372 3.44 -10.02 21.30
C HIS A 372 3.96 -9.53 22.65
N LEU A 373 3.62 -10.23 23.75
CA LEU A 373 4.17 -9.91 25.06
C LEU A 373 5.69 -10.08 25.09
N GLY A 374 6.21 -11.11 24.42
CA GLY A 374 7.65 -11.34 24.25
C GLY A 374 8.33 -10.18 23.49
N TRP A 375 7.73 -9.70 22.39
CA TRP A 375 8.23 -8.56 21.63
C TRP A 375 8.19 -7.26 22.44
N LEU A 376 7.13 -6.99 23.22
CA LEU A 376 7.05 -5.82 24.10
C LEU A 376 8.12 -5.87 25.18
N ALA A 377 8.34 -7.02 25.81
CA ALA A 377 9.42 -7.22 26.78
C ALA A 377 10.80 -7.02 26.14
N PHE A 378 11.01 -7.55 24.93
CA PHE A 378 12.25 -7.37 24.18
C PHE A 378 12.51 -5.89 23.87
N ILE A 379 11.51 -5.16 23.38
CA ILE A 379 11.61 -3.72 23.11
C ILE A 379 11.93 -2.96 24.39
N ALA A 380 11.28 -3.28 25.52
CA ALA A 380 11.55 -2.63 26.80
C ALA A 380 13.00 -2.83 27.25
N VAL A 381 13.52 -4.05 27.14
CA VAL A 381 14.90 -4.38 27.52
C VAL A 381 15.90 -3.71 26.59
N ILE A 382 15.70 -3.79 25.26
CA ILE A 382 16.62 -3.19 24.28
C ILE A 382 16.64 -1.68 24.41
N CYS A 383 15.46 -1.02 24.50
CA CYS A 383 15.42 0.42 24.70
C CYS A 383 16.08 0.86 26.01
N GLY A 384 15.86 0.12 27.10
CA GLY A 384 16.50 0.38 28.38
C GLY A 384 18.02 0.19 28.34
N LEU A 385 18.51 -0.85 27.67
CA LEU A 385 19.93 -1.11 27.48
C LEU A 385 20.60 -0.02 26.61
N VAL A 386 20.02 0.28 25.45
CA VAL A 386 20.56 1.29 24.52
C VAL A 386 20.57 2.67 25.19
N ALA A 387 19.46 3.08 25.77
CA ALA A 387 19.32 4.40 26.38
C ALA A 387 20.14 4.54 27.68
N GLY A 388 20.29 3.45 28.46
CA GLY A 388 21.02 3.42 29.72
C GLY A 388 22.54 3.17 29.60
N SER A 389 22.99 2.59 28.47
CA SER A 389 24.37 2.14 28.28
C SER A 389 25.40 3.25 28.46
N TYR A 390 25.27 4.33 27.66
CA TYR A 390 26.24 5.42 27.71
C TYR A 390 26.21 6.18 29.04
N PRO A 391 25.08 6.59 29.63
CA PRO A 391 25.02 7.22 30.93
C PRO A 391 25.64 6.34 32.03
N ALA A 392 25.41 5.03 32.03
CA ALA A 392 25.94 4.10 33.00
C ALA A 392 27.47 3.98 32.90
N LEU A 393 28.00 3.82 31.68
CA LEU A 393 29.43 3.76 31.44
C LEU A 393 30.14 5.08 31.79
N TYR A 394 29.54 6.22 31.42
CA TYR A 394 30.08 7.54 31.69
C TYR A 394 30.13 7.86 33.19
N LEU A 395 29.02 7.66 33.92
CA LEU A 395 28.94 7.91 35.35
C LEU A 395 29.87 6.97 36.15
N SER A 396 29.93 5.71 35.74
CA SER A 396 30.80 4.75 36.45
C SER A 396 32.29 5.02 36.24
N SER A 397 32.70 5.82 35.28
CA SER A 397 34.10 6.16 35.00
C SER A 397 34.61 7.35 35.83
N PHE A 398 33.75 8.11 36.54
CA PHE A 398 34.18 9.27 37.33
C PHE A 398 35.16 8.90 38.46
N ASN A 399 36.29 9.69 38.57
CA ASN A 399 37.22 9.57 39.67
C ASN A 399 36.72 10.46 40.84
N PRO A 400 36.51 9.90 42.03
CA PRO A 400 36.02 10.63 43.21
C PRO A 400 36.83 11.86 43.56
N ILE A 401 38.17 11.79 43.43
CA ILE A 401 39.10 12.88 43.82
C ILE A 401 38.81 14.18 43.03
N PHE A 402 38.58 14.08 41.72
CA PHE A 402 38.31 15.24 40.89
C PHE A 402 36.93 15.83 41.17
N VAL A 403 35.94 14.98 41.51
CA VAL A 403 34.57 15.40 41.85
C VAL A 403 34.54 16.25 43.13
N PHE A 404 35.31 15.85 44.15
CA PHE A 404 35.42 16.57 45.46
C PHE A 404 36.25 17.85 45.39
N LYS A 405 37.31 17.88 44.57
CA LYS A 405 38.13 19.09 44.38
C LYS A 405 37.47 20.17 43.51
N GLY A 406 36.28 19.93 43.03
CA GLY A 406 35.57 20.89 42.16
C GLY A 406 36.26 21.18 40.81
N ILE A 407 37.32 20.39 40.53
CA ILE A 407 38.06 20.52 39.28
C ILE A 407 37.13 20.04 38.15
N ARG A 408 36.65 21.01 37.34
CA ARG A 408 35.91 20.69 36.14
C ARG A 408 36.80 19.85 35.25
N MET A 409 36.50 18.55 35.17
CA MET A 409 37.09 17.72 34.12
C MET A 409 36.74 18.39 32.77
N LYS A 410 37.77 18.78 32.03
CA LYS A 410 37.62 19.17 30.62
C LYS A 410 37.21 17.91 29.82
N GLY A 411 36.00 17.38 30.12
CA GLY A 411 35.43 16.24 29.44
C GLY A 411 34.79 16.66 28.12
N SER A 412 35.61 16.92 27.11
CA SER A 412 35.11 17.19 25.74
C SER A 412 34.30 16.00 25.21
N GLY A 413 34.53 14.78 25.66
CA GLY A 413 33.90 13.56 25.14
C GLY A 413 32.38 13.52 25.30
N ALA A 414 31.82 13.78 26.50
CA ALA A 414 30.38 13.75 26.72
C ALA A 414 29.61 14.82 25.93
N ALA A 415 30.21 16.00 25.79
CA ALA A 415 29.64 17.06 25.01
C ALA A 415 29.63 16.74 23.50
N ILE A 416 30.71 16.12 23.01
CA ILE A 416 30.83 15.70 21.61
C ILE A 416 29.81 14.61 21.30
N ILE A 417 29.68 13.59 22.15
CA ILE A 417 28.70 12.49 21.94
C ILE A 417 27.27 13.03 21.91
N ARG A 418 26.90 13.89 22.88
CA ARG A 418 25.58 14.55 22.88
C ARG A 418 25.32 15.35 21.60
N LYS A 419 26.30 16.14 21.14
CA LYS A 419 26.21 16.89 19.89
C LYS A 419 26.04 15.95 18.70
N GLY A 420 26.82 14.86 18.64
CA GLY A 420 26.69 13.84 17.60
C GLY A 420 25.32 13.19 17.58
N LEU A 421 24.78 12.82 18.75
CA LEU A 421 23.43 12.23 18.85
C LEU A 421 22.33 13.21 18.40
N VAL A 422 22.44 14.50 18.73
CA VAL A 422 21.51 15.53 18.24
C VAL A 422 21.62 15.66 16.72
N VAL A 423 22.85 15.68 16.18
CA VAL A 423 23.07 15.75 14.72
C VAL A 423 22.43 14.53 14.04
N THR A 424 22.67 13.32 14.53
CA THR A 424 22.07 12.09 13.98
C THR A 424 20.53 12.17 14.01
N GLN A 425 19.96 12.60 15.13
CA GLN A 425 18.50 12.72 15.30
C GLN A 425 17.88 13.71 14.31
N PHE A 426 18.47 14.92 14.17
CA PHE A 426 17.97 15.91 13.21
C PHE A 426 18.26 15.52 11.75
N THR A 427 19.38 14.84 11.46
CA THR A 427 19.68 14.30 10.13
C THR A 427 18.55 13.37 9.69
N VAL A 428 18.19 12.40 10.53
CA VAL A 428 17.09 11.47 10.22
C VAL A 428 15.77 12.21 10.04
N SER A 429 15.45 13.15 10.93
CA SER A 429 14.20 13.93 10.82
C SER A 429 14.15 14.73 9.50
N ILE A 430 15.23 15.36 9.09
CA ILE A 430 15.32 16.11 7.82
C ILE A 430 15.19 15.17 6.63
N VAL A 431 15.84 14.00 6.66
CA VAL A 431 15.70 12.96 5.60
C VAL A 431 14.25 12.53 5.48
N LEU A 432 13.55 12.27 6.60
CA LEU A 432 12.14 11.88 6.57
C LEU A 432 11.25 13.01 6.02
N ILE A 433 11.51 14.28 6.35
CA ILE A 433 10.76 15.43 5.79
C ILE A 433 10.96 15.48 4.26
N ILE A 434 12.20 15.41 3.79
CA ILE A 434 12.51 15.47 2.35
C ILE A 434 11.84 14.30 1.62
N SER A 435 12.00 13.08 2.15
CA SER A 435 11.41 11.88 1.57
C SER A 435 9.88 12.00 1.47
N THR A 436 9.23 12.46 2.54
CA THR A 436 7.77 12.66 2.56
C THR A 436 7.32 13.69 1.52
N LEU A 437 8.05 14.80 1.37
CA LEU A 437 7.72 15.83 0.38
C LEU A 437 7.90 15.32 -1.05
N ILE A 438 8.94 14.56 -1.32
CA ILE A 438 9.20 13.98 -2.65
C ILE A 438 8.16 12.92 -2.99
N ILE A 439 7.82 12.01 -2.06
CA ILE A 439 6.78 11.00 -2.24
C ILE A 439 5.43 11.68 -2.53
N TYR A 440 5.06 12.68 -1.73
CA TYR A 440 3.83 13.43 -1.95
C TYR A 440 3.78 14.07 -3.34
N ARG A 441 4.85 14.74 -3.76
CA ARG A 441 4.93 15.35 -5.08
C ARG A 441 4.90 14.35 -6.22
N GLN A 442 5.53 13.19 -6.07
CA GLN A 442 5.48 12.14 -7.08
C GLN A 442 4.05 11.63 -7.28
N VAL A 443 3.33 11.35 -6.18
CA VAL A 443 1.93 10.92 -6.25
C VAL A 443 1.05 12.00 -6.89
N GLU A 444 1.22 13.26 -6.49
CA GLU A 444 0.47 14.38 -7.04
C GLU A 444 0.77 14.62 -8.53
N HIS A 445 2.04 14.49 -8.92
CA HIS A 445 2.48 14.63 -10.30
C HIS A 445 1.82 13.59 -11.23
N ILE A 446 1.72 12.35 -10.76
CA ILE A 446 1.07 11.27 -11.52
C ILE A 446 -0.45 11.50 -11.57
N ARG A 447 -1.07 11.80 -10.44
CA ARG A 447 -2.52 12.04 -10.37
C ARG A 447 -2.99 13.20 -11.24
N ASN A 448 -2.13 14.20 -11.47
CA ASN A 448 -2.42 15.37 -12.28
C ASN A 448 -1.95 15.24 -13.74
N ARG A 449 -1.43 14.06 -14.14
CA ARG A 449 -1.09 13.75 -15.52
C ARG A 449 -2.35 13.80 -16.39
N ASP A 450 -2.22 14.29 -17.62
CA ASP A 450 -3.24 14.09 -18.63
C ASP A 450 -3.23 12.62 -19.07
N PHE A 451 -4.30 11.91 -18.74
CA PHE A 451 -4.46 10.49 -19.11
C PHE A 451 -5.14 10.30 -20.46
N GLY A 452 -5.57 11.37 -21.13
CA GLY A 452 -6.23 11.30 -22.42
C GLY A 452 -7.75 10.99 -22.33
N TYR A 453 -8.35 10.98 -21.14
CA TYR A 453 -9.79 10.84 -20.92
C TYR A 453 -10.27 11.67 -19.72
N ASP A 454 -11.54 12.05 -19.74
CA ASP A 454 -12.19 12.72 -18.60
C ASP A 454 -12.57 11.68 -17.53
N ARG A 455 -12.23 11.95 -16.26
CA ARG A 455 -12.53 11.06 -15.14
C ARG A 455 -13.50 11.66 -14.13
N TYR A 456 -13.68 12.98 -14.16
CA TYR A 456 -14.37 13.66 -13.05
C TYR A 456 -15.88 13.58 -13.10
N ASN A 457 -16.47 13.59 -14.31
CA ASN A 457 -17.92 13.59 -14.52
C ASN A 457 -18.39 12.30 -15.19
N LEU A 458 -17.64 11.22 -14.99
CA LEU A 458 -17.91 9.95 -15.66
C LEU A 458 -18.32 8.89 -14.64
N VAL A 459 -19.51 8.33 -14.84
CA VAL A 459 -20.07 7.23 -14.04
C VAL A 459 -20.09 5.97 -14.88
N THR A 460 -19.77 4.86 -14.26
CA THR A 460 -19.90 3.53 -14.85
C THR A 460 -20.90 2.68 -14.08
N THR A 461 -21.62 1.82 -14.78
CA THR A 461 -22.43 0.75 -14.21
C THR A 461 -22.21 -0.54 -14.99
N THR A 462 -22.20 -1.66 -14.29
CA THR A 462 -21.97 -2.96 -14.93
C THR A 462 -23.19 -3.32 -15.80
N VAL A 463 -22.94 -3.72 -17.05
CA VAL A 463 -23.97 -4.20 -17.97
C VAL A 463 -24.52 -5.54 -17.51
N ARG A 464 -25.82 -5.60 -17.25
CA ARG A 464 -26.52 -6.80 -16.74
C ARG A 464 -27.87 -6.97 -17.39
N GLY A 465 -28.37 -8.22 -17.42
CA GLY A 465 -29.67 -8.52 -18.00
C GLY A 465 -29.75 -8.12 -19.48
N ASP A 466 -30.79 -7.39 -19.84
CA ASP A 466 -31.08 -7.04 -21.21
C ASP A 466 -30.60 -5.61 -21.61
N VAL A 467 -29.71 -5.00 -20.80
CA VAL A 467 -29.19 -3.63 -21.07
C VAL A 467 -28.61 -3.50 -22.48
N VAL A 468 -27.90 -4.50 -23.00
CA VAL A 468 -27.32 -4.47 -24.36
C VAL A 468 -28.44 -4.42 -25.41
N LYS A 469 -29.49 -5.21 -25.23
CA LYS A 469 -30.62 -5.32 -26.19
C LYS A 469 -31.42 -4.03 -26.25
N HIS A 470 -31.58 -3.36 -25.11
CA HIS A 470 -32.38 -2.13 -24.98
C HIS A 470 -31.51 -0.87 -24.84
N PHE A 471 -30.22 -0.97 -25.24
CA PHE A 471 -29.27 0.11 -25.00
C PHE A 471 -29.68 1.42 -25.67
N THR A 472 -30.26 1.38 -26.86
CA THR A 472 -30.70 2.57 -27.59
C THR A 472 -31.78 3.33 -26.81
N GLU A 473 -32.77 2.62 -26.28
CA GLU A 473 -33.86 3.17 -25.47
C GLU A 473 -33.32 3.70 -24.14
N ILE A 474 -32.52 2.90 -23.44
CA ILE A 474 -31.88 3.29 -22.17
C ILE A 474 -31.04 4.55 -22.36
N ARG A 475 -30.23 4.60 -23.43
CA ARG A 475 -29.44 5.78 -23.75
C ARG A 475 -30.31 7.01 -23.94
N GLN A 476 -31.40 6.89 -24.72
CA GLN A 476 -32.30 8.00 -24.95
C GLN A 476 -33.00 8.46 -23.67
N ASP A 477 -33.45 7.54 -22.83
CA ASP A 477 -34.05 7.85 -21.53
C ASP A 477 -33.07 8.54 -20.59
N LEU A 478 -31.79 8.10 -20.54
CA LEU A 478 -30.73 8.75 -19.79
C LEU A 478 -30.51 10.21 -20.26
N LEU A 479 -30.44 10.45 -21.57
CA LEU A 479 -30.30 11.80 -22.15
C LEU A 479 -31.49 12.69 -21.81
N ASN A 480 -32.73 12.13 -21.89
CA ASN A 480 -33.99 12.83 -21.60
C ASN A 480 -34.09 13.29 -20.14
N THR A 481 -33.33 12.68 -19.21
CA THR A 481 -33.25 13.16 -17.78
C THR A 481 -32.69 14.57 -17.68
N GLY A 482 -31.98 15.06 -18.72
CA GLY A 482 -31.24 16.32 -18.73
C GLY A 482 -29.99 16.34 -17.82
N ALA A 483 -29.76 15.28 -17.06
CA ALA A 483 -28.59 15.17 -16.17
C ALA A 483 -27.39 14.49 -16.85
N ILE A 484 -27.64 13.64 -17.84
CA ILE A 484 -26.62 12.92 -18.59
C ILE A 484 -26.44 13.61 -19.96
N GLU A 485 -25.16 13.87 -20.27
CA GLU A 485 -24.76 14.50 -21.54
C GLU A 485 -24.64 13.46 -22.65
N ASN A 486 -24.06 12.30 -22.32
CA ASN A 486 -23.92 11.18 -23.26
C ASN A 486 -23.78 9.86 -22.49
N ALA A 487 -24.08 8.73 -23.17
CA ALA A 487 -23.91 7.39 -22.67
C ALA A 487 -23.44 6.44 -23.77
N ALA A 488 -22.60 5.50 -23.43
CA ALA A 488 -22.02 4.50 -24.35
C ALA A 488 -21.65 3.21 -23.63
N LEU A 489 -21.58 2.10 -24.36
CA LEU A 489 -21.08 0.83 -23.82
C LEU A 489 -19.61 0.63 -24.17
N ASN A 490 -18.91 -0.11 -23.31
CA ASN A 490 -17.53 -0.55 -23.52
C ASN A 490 -17.35 -1.97 -22.96
N SER A 491 -16.56 -2.77 -23.64
CA SER A 491 -16.22 -4.13 -23.20
C SER A 491 -15.27 -4.16 -22.00
N TYR A 492 -14.57 -3.08 -21.70
CA TYR A 492 -13.60 -3.00 -20.57
C TYR A 492 -13.62 -1.64 -19.89
N ASN A 493 -13.22 -1.63 -18.62
CA ASN A 493 -12.96 -0.38 -17.91
C ASN A 493 -11.78 0.37 -18.55
N THR A 494 -11.95 1.68 -18.79
CA THR A 494 -10.92 2.54 -19.41
C THR A 494 -9.62 2.59 -18.63
N LEU A 495 -9.68 2.37 -17.30
CA LEU A 495 -8.52 2.42 -16.40
C LEU A 495 -7.62 1.19 -16.50
N TYR A 496 -8.19 0.04 -16.87
CA TYR A 496 -7.46 -1.24 -16.88
C TYR A 496 -7.11 -1.65 -18.32
N GLY A 497 -6.14 -2.55 -18.44
CA GLY A 497 -5.88 -3.23 -19.71
C GLY A 497 -7.15 -3.93 -20.21
N GLY A 498 -7.42 -3.85 -21.50
CA GLY A 498 -8.47 -4.62 -22.16
C GLY A 498 -7.97 -6.00 -22.56
N ASN A 499 -8.75 -6.69 -23.40
CA ASN A 499 -8.21 -7.82 -24.16
C ASN A 499 -7.04 -7.35 -25.00
N ASN A 500 -6.04 -8.20 -25.07
CA ASN A 500 -4.82 -7.94 -25.84
C ASN A 500 -4.64 -9.07 -26.85
N GLY A 501 -4.14 -8.72 -28.02
CA GLY A 501 -3.77 -9.66 -29.05
C GLY A 501 -2.53 -9.24 -29.80
N SER A 502 -1.86 -10.17 -30.39
CA SER A 502 -0.74 -9.97 -31.31
C SER A 502 -1.11 -10.49 -32.71
N GLY A 503 -0.20 -10.46 -33.66
CA GLY A 503 -0.42 -11.00 -35.01
C GLY A 503 -1.21 -10.09 -35.97
N ALA A 504 -1.59 -8.87 -35.57
CA ALA A 504 -2.17 -7.89 -36.49
C ALA A 504 -1.22 -7.57 -37.62
N LYS A 505 -1.73 -7.51 -38.87
CA LYS A 505 -0.96 -7.24 -40.10
C LYS A 505 -1.50 -5.99 -40.78
N TRP A 506 -0.62 -5.20 -41.37
CA TRP A 506 -0.94 -4.06 -42.23
C TRP A 506 0.12 -3.88 -43.29
N THR A 507 -0.19 -3.17 -44.38
CA THR A 507 0.74 -2.93 -45.45
C THR A 507 1.95 -2.13 -44.94
N GLY A 508 3.16 -2.66 -45.18
CA GLY A 508 4.41 -2.04 -44.76
C GLY A 508 4.81 -2.32 -43.29
N LYS A 509 4.09 -3.21 -42.58
CA LYS A 509 4.53 -3.69 -41.27
C LYS A 509 5.84 -4.47 -41.40
N ASP A 510 6.80 -4.18 -40.55
CA ASP A 510 8.00 -4.98 -40.38
C ASP A 510 7.63 -6.36 -39.82
N PRO A 511 7.92 -7.46 -40.54
CA PRO A 511 7.57 -8.81 -40.05
C PRO A 511 8.22 -9.19 -38.72
N SER A 512 9.31 -8.53 -38.32
CA SER A 512 9.99 -8.77 -37.05
C SER A 512 9.30 -8.09 -35.87
N GLN A 513 8.41 -7.14 -36.14
CA GLN A 513 7.65 -6.43 -35.13
C GLN A 513 6.28 -7.07 -34.92
N ASP A 514 6.00 -7.52 -33.71
CA ASP A 514 4.68 -8.01 -33.33
C ASP A 514 4.22 -7.37 -32.01
N PRO A 515 3.65 -6.13 -32.11
CA PRO A 515 3.20 -5.42 -30.92
C PRO A 515 1.99 -6.12 -30.30
N LEU A 516 1.96 -6.10 -28.97
CA LEU A 516 0.76 -6.43 -28.24
C LEU A 516 -0.22 -5.25 -28.32
N ILE A 517 -1.37 -5.46 -28.98
CA ILE A 517 -2.38 -4.44 -29.21
C ILE A 517 -3.56 -4.69 -28.30
N SER A 518 -3.95 -3.70 -27.51
CA SER A 518 -5.20 -3.76 -26.75
C SER A 518 -6.38 -3.49 -27.67
N TYR A 519 -7.50 -4.20 -27.46
CA TYR A 519 -8.71 -3.95 -28.23
C TYR A 519 -9.95 -3.81 -27.34
N ARG A 520 -10.89 -2.99 -27.82
CA ARG A 520 -12.12 -2.67 -27.10
C ARG A 520 -13.29 -2.62 -28.04
N ASN A 521 -14.36 -3.31 -27.67
CA ASN A 521 -15.65 -3.19 -28.32
C ASN A 521 -16.40 -2.01 -27.68
N VAL A 522 -16.81 -1.04 -28.48
CA VAL A 522 -17.49 0.17 -28.00
C VAL A 522 -18.69 0.49 -28.88
N THR A 523 -19.70 1.12 -28.31
CA THR A 523 -20.77 1.70 -29.09
C THR A 523 -20.37 3.08 -29.64
N PRO A 524 -20.96 3.52 -30.77
CA PRO A 524 -20.75 4.85 -31.29
C PRO A 524 -20.97 5.94 -30.23
N GLY A 525 -20.11 6.97 -30.25
CA GLY A 525 -20.13 8.05 -29.27
C GLY A 525 -19.36 7.74 -27.97
N PHE A 526 -18.73 6.56 -27.85
CA PHE A 526 -17.91 6.24 -26.68
C PHE A 526 -16.73 7.20 -26.50
N ILE A 527 -16.05 7.56 -27.58
CA ILE A 527 -14.89 8.47 -27.54
C ILE A 527 -15.28 9.81 -26.89
N ALA A 528 -16.41 10.38 -27.31
CA ALA A 528 -16.94 11.61 -26.73
C ALA A 528 -17.43 11.42 -25.29
N THR A 529 -18.08 10.27 -24.97
CA THR A 529 -18.54 9.94 -23.62
C THR A 529 -17.38 9.87 -22.64
N ALA A 530 -16.29 9.20 -23.01
CA ALA A 530 -15.09 9.09 -22.21
C ALA A 530 -14.23 10.38 -22.17
N GLY A 531 -14.64 11.42 -22.92
CA GLY A 531 -13.86 12.67 -23.02
C GLY A 531 -12.56 12.54 -23.77
N MET A 532 -12.39 11.47 -24.55
CA MET A 532 -11.24 11.27 -25.43
C MET A 532 -11.31 12.20 -26.64
N GLN A 533 -10.19 12.47 -27.27
CA GLN A 533 -10.12 13.41 -28.41
C GLN A 533 -9.76 12.67 -29.69
N MET A 534 -10.52 12.95 -30.76
CA MET A 534 -10.13 12.56 -32.11
C MET A 534 -8.96 13.42 -32.58
N LYS A 535 -7.94 12.79 -33.18
CA LYS A 535 -6.81 13.47 -33.83
C LYS A 535 -7.03 13.65 -35.32
N GLU A 536 -7.48 12.59 -35.99
CA GLU A 536 -7.74 12.58 -37.43
C GLU A 536 -8.99 11.75 -37.73
N GLY A 537 -9.64 12.04 -38.86
CA GLY A 537 -10.80 11.30 -39.34
C GLY A 537 -12.06 11.56 -38.53
N ARG A 538 -12.90 10.53 -38.34
CA ARG A 538 -14.22 10.61 -37.67
C ARG A 538 -14.39 9.50 -36.64
N ASP A 539 -15.28 9.72 -35.67
CA ASP A 539 -15.81 8.68 -34.76
C ASP A 539 -16.81 7.76 -35.53
N PHE A 540 -17.22 6.68 -34.90
CA PHE A 540 -18.24 5.77 -35.38
C PHE A 540 -19.57 6.50 -35.54
N ARG A 541 -20.38 6.08 -36.54
CA ARG A 541 -21.67 6.71 -36.87
C ARG A 541 -22.73 6.31 -35.87
N LEU A 542 -23.38 7.31 -35.27
CA LEU A 542 -24.51 7.11 -34.35
C LEU A 542 -25.79 6.74 -35.05
N ASP A 543 -25.98 7.26 -36.26
CA ASP A 543 -27.18 7.08 -37.07
C ASP A 543 -27.25 5.72 -37.79
N ASN A 544 -26.11 5.11 -38.03
CA ASN A 544 -26.01 3.80 -38.68
C ASN A 544 -24.78 3.02 -38.10
N PRO A 545 -24.90 2.41 -36.90
CA PRO A 545 -23.80 1.67 -36.30
C PRO A 545 -23.28 0.49 -37.12
N ASP A 546 -24.16 -0.18 -37.87
CA ASP A 546 -23.81 -1.36 -38.69
C ASP A 546 -22.94 -0.98 -39.89
N ALA A 547 -22.99 0.25 -40.36
CA ALA A 547 -22.13 0.75 -41.44
C ALA A 547 -20.65 0.81 -41.02
N ASP A 548 -20.36 0.74 -39.71
CA ASP A 548 -19.01 0.79 -39.17
C ASP A 548 -18.53 -0.60 -38.66
N SER A 549 -19.23 -1.69 -38.95
CA SER A 549 -18.85 -3.05 -38.56
C SER A 549 -17.48 -3.50 -39.08
N MET A 550 -17.06 -2.94 -40.24
CA MET A 550 -15.73 -3.19 -40.84
C MET A 550 -14.75 -2.01 -40.66
N HIS A 551 -15.14 -1.03 -39.88
CA HIS A 551 -14.37 0.16 -39.58
C HIS A 551 -13.81 0.11 -38.15
N ILE A 552 -12.62 0.65 -37.98
CA ILE A 552 -11.95 0.72 -36.69
C ILE A 552 -11.42 2.12 -36.40
N LEU A 553 -11.31 2.44 -35.09
CA LEU A 553 -10.52 3.57 -34.65
C LEU A 553 -9.22 3.02 -34.05
N VAL A 554 -8.14 3.75 -34.22
CA VAL A 554 -6.82 3.41 -33.69
C VAL A 554 -6.25 4.56 -32.85
N THR A 555 -5.41 4.27 -31.86
CA THR A 555 -4.70 5.32 -31.13
C THR A 555 -3.50 5.87 -31.94
N GLU A 556 -3.01 7.07 -31.56
CA GLU A 556 -1.84 7.69 -32.19
C GLU A 556 -0.63 6.76 -32.22
N THR A 557 -0.37 6.06 -31.11
CA THR A 557 0.73 5.09 -30.99
C THR A 557 0.62 4.02 -32.06
N LEU A 558 -0.58 3.44 -32.29
CA LEU A 558 -0.75 2.43 -33.34
C LEU A 558 -0.65 3.07 -34.74
N ALA A 559 -1.23 4.25 -34.94
CA ALA A 559 -1.14 4.98 -36.19
C ALA A 559 0.32 5.26 -36.60
N HIS A 560 1.18 5.63 -35.63
CA HIS A 560 2.60 5.80 -35.88
C HIS A 560 3.32 4.50 -36.26
N MET A 561 2.96 3.36 -35.65
CA MET A 561 3.48 2.04 -36.00
C MET A 561 3.10 1.63 -37.44
N MET A 562 1.96 2.11 -37.94
CA MET A 562 1.52 1.86 -39.31
C MET A 562 2.32 2.65 -40.38
N GLY A 563 3.35 3.40 -39.98
CA GLY A 563 4.27 4.11 -40.86
C GLY A 563 3.89 5.55 -41.13
N LYS A 564 4.67 6.23 -42.01
CA LYS A 564 4.52 7.65 -42.32
C LYS A 564 3.19 7.96 -43.02
N GLY A 565 2.67 9.17 -42.77
CA GLY A 565 1.40 9.68 -43.33
C GLY A 565 0.19 9.30 -42.48
N SER A 566 -1.02 9.70 -42.95
CA SER A 566 -2.27 9.41 -42.25
C SER A 566 -2.51 7.89 -42.18
N ALA A 567 -3.02 7.44 -41.05
CA ALA A 567 -3.52 6.07 -40.89
C ALA A 567 -4.92 5.87 -41.52
N ILE A 568 -5.66 6.95 -41.82
CA ILE A 568 -7.01 6.88 -42.36
C ILE A 568 -7.00 6.16 -43.71
N GLY A 569 -7.92 5.20 -43.86
CA GLY A 569 -8.06 4.40 -45.07
C GLY A 569 -7.07 3.21 -45.17
N LYS A 570 -6.08 3.12 -44.26
CA LYS A 570 -5.25 1.91 -44.16
C LYS A 570 -6.04 0.74 -43.63
N THR A 571 -5.65 -0.47 -44.06
CA THR A 571 -6.30 -1.72 -43.68
C THR A 571 -5.47 -2.50 -42.69
N ILE A 572 -6.12 -3.04 -41.66
CA ILE A 572 -5.55 -4.00 -40.70
C ILE A 572 -6.21 -5.36 -40.91
N TRP A 573 -5.40 -6.41 -40.99
CA TRP A 573 -5.82 -7.81 -40.94
C TRP A 573 -5.47 -8.37 -39.60
N TRP A 574 -6.44 -8.90 -38.87
CA TRP A 574 -6.22 -9.42 -37.52
C TRP A 574 -7.05 -10.68 -37.31
N ASP A 575 -6.36 -11.78 -36.99
CA ASP A 575 -6.92 -13.12 -36.84
C ASP A 575 -7.78 -13.53 -38.08
N ASN A 576 -8.94 -14.11 -37.80
CA ASN A 576 -9.91 -14.52 -38.80
C ASN A 576 -10.90 -13.43 -39.17
N ASN A 577 -10.69 -12.18 -38.69
CA ASN A 577 -11.55 -11.08 -39.04
C ASN A 577 -11.37 -10.69 -40.51
N PRO A 578 -12.43 -10.22 -41.16
CA PRO A 578 -12.31 -9.59 -42.48
C PRO A 578 -11.46 -8.33 -42.41
N PRO A 579 -10.94 -7.82 -43.54
CA PRO A 579 -10.13 -6.62 -43.56
C PRO A 579 -10.81 -5.42 -42.89
N LEU A 580 -10.15 -4.81 -41.94
CA LEU A 580 -10.66 -3.70 -41.14
C LEU A 580 -10.07 -2.37 -41.62
N THR A 581 -10.89 -1.39 -41.89
CA THR A 581 -10.44 -0.07 -42.40
C THR A 581 -10.40 0.95 -41.27
N VAL A 582 -9.28 1.65 -41.14
CA VAL A 582 -9.13 2.76 -40.19
C VAL A 582 -9.91 3.98 -40.66
N VAL A 583 -10.89 4.44 -39.89
CA VAL A 583 -11.70 5.63 -40.19
C VAL A 583 -11.43 6.81 -39.27
N GLY A 584 -10.74 6.58 -38.15
CA GLY A 584 -10.36 7.64 -37.24
C GLY A 584 -9.13 7.29 -36.39
N VAL A 585 -8.42 8.32 -35.98
CA VAL A 585 -7.30 8.25 -35.06
C VAL A 585 -7.68 9.00 -33.80
N VAL A 586 -7.64 8.31 -32.66
CA VAL A 586 -7.87 8.84 -31.31
C VAL A 586 -6.54 9.23 -30.71
N LYS A 587 -6.48 10.36 -29.98
CA LYS A 587 -5.28 10.69 -29.20
C LYS A 587 -4.99 9.57 -28.22
N ASP A 588 -3.70 9.40 -27.92
CA ASP A 588 -3.26 8.40 -26.96
C ASP A 588 -3.88 8.64 -25.59
N PHE A 589 -4.15 7.55 -24.88
CA PHE A 589 -4.58 7.56 -23.51
C PHE A 589 -3.81 6.50 -22.70
N VAL A 590 -3.77 6.67 -21.38
CA VAL A 590 -3.01 5.79 -20.47
C VAL A 590 -3.96 4.88 -19.70
N PHE A 591 -3.67 3.59 -19.68
CA PHE A 591 -4.41 2.57 -18.95
C PHE A 591 -3.45 1.49 -18.42
N GLY A 592 -3.90 0.69 -17.43
CA GLY A 592 -3.11 -0.38 -16.83
C GLY A 592 -1.93 0.18 -16.04
N ASP A 593 -0.78 0.34 -16.66
CA ASP A 593 0.37 0.99 -16.03
C ASP A 593 0.26 2.52 -16.11
N MET A 594 -0.23 3.13 -15.03
CA MET A 594 -0.40 4.58 -14.94
C MET A 594 0.93 5.37 -14.95
N TYR A 595 2.04 4.67 -14.75
CA TYR A 595 3.39 5.23 -14.78
C TYR A 595 4.06 5.09 -16.16
N GLY A 596 3.50 4.22 -17.00
CA GLY A 596 4.02 3.84 -18.31
C GLY A 596 3.75 4.84 -19.42
N LYS A 597 4.12 4.43 -20.64
CA LYS A 597 3.78 5.12 -21.88
C LYS A 597 2.44 4.60 -22.40
N PRO A 598 1.70 5.41 -23.20
CA PRO A 598 0.52 4.94 -23.90
C PRO A 598 0.84 3.69 -24.75
N GLU A 599 -0.10 2.75 -24.77
CA GLU A 599 0.00 1.51 -25.54
C GLU A 599 -0.93 1.54 -26.76
N PRO A 600 -0.65 0.76 -27.82
CA PRO A 600 -1.49 0.74 -28.99
C PRO A 600 -2.87 0.13 -28.70
N VAL A 601 -3.94 0.79 -29.17
CA VAL A 601 -5.32 0.33 -29.00
C VAL A 601 -6.08 0.38 -30.31
N ILE A 602 -6.94 -0.63 -30.49
CA ILE A 602 -7.96 -0.66 -31.55
C ILE A 602 -9.35 -0.62 -30.89
N PHE A 603 -10.24 0.22 -31.40
CA PHE A 603 -11.65 0.22 -31.05
C PHE A 603 -12.46 -0.37 -32.21
N PHE A 604 -13.37 -1.29 -31.87
CA PHE A 604 -14.36 -1.88 -32.75
C PHE A 604 -15.73 -1.32 -32.47
N SER A 605 -16.53 -1.02 -33.51
CA SER A 605 -17.93 -0.67 -33.36
C SER A 605 -18.74 -1.96 -33.14
N SER A 606 -18.93 -2.35 -31.87
CA SER A 606 -19.67 -3.57 -31.50
C SER A 606 -20.18 -3.47 -30.07
N THR A 607 -21.29 -4.18 -29.81
CA THR A 607 -21.82 -4.44 -28.46
C THR A 607 -21.33 -5.76 -27.88
N ASP A 608 -20.52 -6.53 -28.61
CA ASP A 608 -20.02 -7.82 -28.18
C ASP A 608 -19.18 -7.66 -26.92
N ASN A 609 -19.42 -8.52 -25.94
CA ASN A 609 -18.76 -8.48 -24.65
C ASN A 609 -18.87 -7.12 -23.93
N ALA A 610 -19.91 -6.32 -24.23
CA ALA A 610 -20.16 -5.09 -23.50
C ALA A 610 -20.28 -5.39 -21.99
N TYR A 611 -19.38 -4.81 -21.20
CA TYR A 611 -19.28 -5.05 -19.76
C TYR A 611 -19.71 -3.84 -18.93
N LEU A 612 -19.46 -2.64 -19.41
CA LEU A 612 -19.75 -1.39 -18.71
C LEU A 612 -20.57 -0.44 -19.58
N LEU A 613 -21.57 0.18 -18.95
CA LEU A 613 -22.23 1.37 -19.46
C LEU A 613 -21.53 2.58 -18.83
N TYR A 614 -21.03 3.46 -19.67
CA TYR A 614 -20.46 4.77 -19.31
C TYR A 614 -21.52 5.85 -19.50
N ALA A 615 -21.67 6.72 -18.51
CA ALA A 615 -22.54 7.87 -18.58
C ALA A 615 -21.78 9.12 -18.16
N LYS A 616 -21.76 10.14 -19.05
CA LYS A 616 -21.16 11.44 -18.78
C LYS A 616 -22.18 12.36 -18.17
N ILE A 617 -21.93 12.81 -16.95
CA ILE A 617 -22.77 13.78 -16.25
C ILE A 617 -22.60 15.15 -16.91
N ARG A 618 -23.72 15.83 -17.16
CA ARG A 618 -23.72 17.18 -17.72
C ARG A 618 -23.08 18.18 -16.77
N GLN A 619 -22.27 19.06 -17.29
CA GLN A 619 -21.59 20.08 -16.50
C GLN A 619 -22.61 20.93 -15.71
N GLY A 620 -22.34 21.16 -14.43
CA GLY A 620 -23.21 21.91 -13.52
C GLY A 620 -24.33 21.10 -12.87
N VAL A 621 -24.44 19.79 -13.16
CA VAL A 621 -25.36 18.89 -12.46
C VAL A 621 -24.64 18.22 -11.28
N GLU A 622 -25.28 18.22 -10.12
CA GLU A 622 -24.79 17.51 -8.93
C GLU A 622 -24.67 16.00 -9.19
N PRO A 623 -23.52 15.36 -8.92
CA PRO A 623 -23.32 13.94 -9.21
C PRO A 623 -24.37 13.01 -8.57
N GLU A 624 -24.71 13.24 -7.31
CA GLU A 624 -25.73 12.43 -6.60
C GLU A 624 -27.12 12.56 -7.25
N ALA A 625 -27.49 13.75 -7.73
CA ALA A 625 -28.75 13.96 -8.43
C ALA A 625 -28.75 13.27 -9.80
N ALA A 626 -27.62 13.27 -10.50
CA ALA A 626 -27.47 12.55 -11.76
C ALA A 626 -27.61 11.04 -11.56
N VAL A 627 -26.94 10.49 -10.55
CA VAL A 627 -27.00 9.05 -10.21
C VAL A 627 -28.43 8.62 -9.86
N LYS A 628 -29.16 9.40 -9.06
CA LYS A 628 -30.59 9.11 -8.75
C LYS A 628 -31.47 9.04 -10.01
N LYS A 629 -31.21 9.93 -10.98
CA LYS A 629 -31.92 9.89 -12.25
C LYS A 629 -31.52 8.68 -13.09
N MET A 630 -30.24 8.33 -13.13
CA MET A 630 -29.77 7.10 -13.76
C MET A 630 -30.42 5.87 -13.14
N GLU A 631 -30.44 5.79 -11.80
CA GLU A 631 -31.09 4.70 -11.08
C GLU A 631 -32.59 4.56 -11.47
N ALA A 632 -33.30 5.67 -11.58
CA ALA A 632 -34.70 5.65 -11.98
C ALA A 632 -34.91 5.08 -13.40
N VAL A 633 -34.02 5.44 -14.34
CA VAL A 633 -34.05 4.89 -15.72
C VAL A 633 -33.71 3.39 -15.67
N MET A 634 -32.62 3.01 -14.99
CA MET A 634 -32.20 1.62 -14.94
C MET A 634 -33.22 0.72 -14.24
N ARG A 635 -33.88 1.19 -13.19
CA ARG A 635 -34.97 0.46 -12.53
C ARG A 635 -36.20 0.26 -13.43
N LYS A 636 -36.48 1.23 -14.28
CA LYS A 636 -37.59 1.14 -15.26
C LYS A 636 -37.26 0.12 -16.36
N ASP A 637 -36.09 0.22 -16.95
CA ASP A 637 -35.72 -0.50 -18.17
C ASP A 637 -34.99 -1.83 -17.91
N ASN A 638 -34.52 -2.04 -16.67
CA ASN A 638 -33.85 -3.28 -16.21
C ASN A 638 -34.21 -3.65 -14.76
N PRO A 639 -35.51 -3.80 -14.42
CA PRO A 639 -36.02 -3.87 -13.04
C PRO A 639 -35.52 -5.11 -12.25
N GLY A 640 -35.05 -6.14 -12.94
CA GLY A 640 -34.59 -7.38 -12.31
C GLY A 640 -33.21 -7.27 -11.66
N TYR A 641 -32.50 -6.14 -11.82
CA TYR A 641 -31.15 -5.96 -11.36
C TYR A 641 -31.00 -4.71 -10.49
N PRO A 642 -30.55 -4.81 -9.25
CA PRO A 642 -30.18 -3.65 -8.45
C PRO A 642 -29.18 -2.76 -9.18
N PHE A 643 -29.41 -1.45 -9.15
CA PHE A 643 -28.50 -0.50 -9.78
C PHE A 643 -27.23 -0.38 -8.95
N ASP A 644 -26.09 -0.72 -9.54
CA ASP A 644 -24.76 -0.48 -9.01
C ASP A 644 -24.04 0.57 -9.88
N TYR A 645 -23.18 1.35 -9.29
CA TYR A 645 -22.41 2.35 -10.03
C TYR A 645 -21.08 2.62 -9.37
N SER A 646 -20.14 3.15 -10.15
CA SER A 646 -18.87 3.67 -9.67
C SER A 646 -18.52 4.96 -10.40
N PHE A 647 -17.91 5.90 -9.72
CA PHE A 647 -17.29 7.04 -10.40
C PHE A 647 -15.89 6.64 -10.90
N VAL A 648 -15.62 6.94 -12.17
CA VAL A 648 -14.30 6.64 -12.77
C VAL A 648 -13.16 7.29 -11.97
N ASN A 649 -13.41 8.48 -11.39
CA ASN A 649 -12.44 9.14 -10.52
C ASN A 649 -12.16 8.38 -9.21
N ASP A 650 -13.14 7.69 -8.64
CA ASP A 650 -12.96 6.89 -7.43
C ASP A 650 -12.21 5.59 -7.73
N ASP A 651 -12.56 4.93 -8.85
CA ASP A 651 -11.82 3.78 -9.35
C ASP A 651 -10.37 4.16 -9.66
N PHE A 652 -10.15 5.31 -10.29
CA PHE A 652 -8.82 5.86 -10.55
C PHE A 652 -8.04 6.11 -9.25
N ASN A 653 -8.65 6.73 -8.24
CA ASN A 653 -8.02 6.96 -6.96
C ASN A 653 -7.69 5.65 -6.22
N ALA A 654 -8.50 4.60 -6.43
CA ALA A 654 -8.26 3.28 -5.86
C ALA A 654 -6.98 2.64 -6.40
N LEU A 655 -6.58 2.92 -7.66
CA LEU A 655 -5.31 2.46 -8.23
C LEU A 655 -4.08 2.98 -7.48
N PHE A 656 -4.19 4.18 -6.89
CA PHE A 656 -3.10 4.82 -6.15
C PHE A 656 -3.25 4.67 -4.63
N ARG A 657 -4.12 3.78 -4.17
CA ARG A 657 -4.41 3.63 -2.74
C ARG A 657 -3.16 3.29 -1.93
N SER A 658 -2.29 2.43 -2.47
CA SER A 658 -1.03 2.05 -1.82
C SER A 658 -0.08 3.24 -1.67
N GLU A 659 0.11 4.02 -2.73
CA GLU A 659 0.99 5.19 -2.74
C GLU A 659 0.45 6.32 -1.87
N VAL A 660 -0.86 6.54 -1.89
CA VAL A 660 -1.53 7.50 -1.00
C VAL A 660 -1.35 7.09 0.45
N LEU A 661 -1.54 5.81 0.78
CA LEU A 661 -1.32 5.26 2.12
C LEU A 661 0.14 5.46 2.56
N VAL A 662 1.10 5.13 1.71
CA VAL A 662 2.53 5.36 1.98
C VAL A 662 2.80 6.84 2.25
N GLY A 663 2.23 7.73 1.46
CA GLY A 663 2.34 9.18 1.67
C GLY A 663 1.73 9.66 3.00
N GLN A 664 0.58 9.11 3.39
CA GLN A 664 -0.10 9.44 4.66
C GLN A 664 0.68 8.92 5.87
N LEU A 665 1.12 7.66 5.82
CA LEU A 665 1.94 7.04 6.87
C LEU A 665 3.28 7.77 7.02
N SER A 666 3.94 8.11 5.90
CA SER A 666 5.20 8.86 5.93
C SER A 666 5.03 10.24 6.60
N ARG A 667 3.93 10.96 6.31
CA ARG A 667 3.62 12.25 6.97
C ARG A 667 3.39 12.09 8.46
N LEU A 668 2.63 11.09 8.86
CA LEU A 668 2.36 10.80 10.27
C LEU A 668 3.65 10.50 11.01
N PHE A 669 4.47 9.60 10.49
CA PHE A 669 5.71 9.17 11.17
C PHE A 669 6.81 10.23 11.12
N ALA A 670 6.91 11.01 10.05
CA ALA A 670 7.79 12.18 10.02
C ALA A 670 7.37 13.21 11.09
N GLY A 671 6.08 13.49 11.23
CA GLY A 671 5.55 14.37 12.28
C GLY A 671 5.89 13.87 13.68
N LEU A 672 5.72 12.58 13.96
CA LEU A 672 6.06 11.96 15.25
C LEU A 672 7.58 11.98 15.50
N ALA A 673 8.41 11.70 14.50
CA ALA A 673 9.87 11.79 14.61
C ALA A 673 10.32 13.22 14.93
N ILE A 674 9.72 14.22 14.30
CA ILE A 674 9.96 15.65 14.60
C ILE A 674 9.54 15.95 16.03
N LEU A 675 8.37 15.52 16.48
CA LEU A 675 7.88 15.71 17.83
C LEU A 675 8.85 15.14 18.87
N ILE A 676 9.33 13.90 18.68
CA ILE A 676 10.31 13.26 19.56
C ILE A 676 11.63 14.08 19.55
N SER A 677 12.06 14.58 18.39
CA SER A 677 13.25 15.41 18.25
C SER A 677 13.10 16.75 18.99
N CYS A 678 11.93 17.37 18.92
CA CYS A 678 11.60 18.59 19.67
C CYS A 678 11.62 18.36 21.18
N LEU A 679 11.04 17.23 21.66
CA LEU A 679 11.09 16.88 23.09
C LEU A 679 12.52 16.72 23.60
N GLY A 680 13.40 16.12 22.79
CA GLY A 680 14.82 15.99 23.09
C GLY A 680 15.53 17.34 23.19
N LEU A 681 15.32 18.16 22.19
CA LEU A 681 15.92 19.50 22.13
C LEU A 681 15.41 20.40 23.26
N PHE A 682 14.10 20.33 23.55
CA PHE A 682 13.47 21.05 24.65
C PHE A 682 14.08 20.67 26.00
N GLY A 683 14.23 19.37 26.28
CA GLY A 683 14.84 18.91 27.54
C GLY A 683 16.32 19.29 27.66
N LEU A 684 17.07 19.23 26.55
CA LEU A 684 18.48 19.59 26.51
C LEU A 684 18.68 21.11 26.65
N SER A 685 17.84 21.91 26.03
CA SER A 685 17.87 23.37 26.15
C SER A 685 17.49 23.83 27.56
N ALA A 686 16.47 23.19 28.18
CA ALA A 686 16.11 23.43 29.58
C ALA A 686 17.30 23.16 30.52
N TYR A 687 17.96 22.02 30.35
CA TYR A 687 19.16 21.68 31.13
C TYR A 687 20.31 22.68 30.93
N THR A 688 20.59 23.07 29.68
CA THR A 688 21.64 24.03 29.36
C THR A 688 21.35 25.42 29.97
N ALA A 689 20.08 25.83 29.92
CA ALA A 689 19.63 27.06 30.54
C ALA A 689 19.81 27.04 32.07
N GLU A 690 19.40 25.97 32.74
CA GLU A 690 19.61 25.80 34.18
C GLU A 690 21.08 25.85 34.59
N ARG A 691 21.98 25.28 33.78
CA ARG A 691 23.41 25.25 34.05
C ARG A 691 24.07 26.64 33.93
N ARG A 692 23.52 27.50 33.04
CA ARG A 692 24.01 28.85 32.75
C ARG A 692 23.23 29.92 33.50
N VAL A 693 22.37 29.60 34.48
CA VAL A 693 21.53 30.57 35.23
C VAL A 693 22.38 31.68 35.85
N ARG A 694 23.52 31.36 36.44
CA ARG A 694 24.45 32.34 37.03
C ARG A 694 25.07 33.28 35.99
N GLU A 695 25.53 32.72 34.86
CA GLU A 695 26.07 33.48 33.73
C GLU A 695 25.00 34.41 33.12
N ILE A 696 23.78 33.90 32.95
CA ILE A 696 22.62 34.67 32.47
C ILE A 696 22.30 35.81 33.47
N GLY A 697 22.31 35.51 34.78
CA GLY A 697 22.08 36.49 35.85
C GLY A 697 23.08 37.63 35.81
N ILE A 698 24.38 37.31 35.73
CA ILE A 698 25.47 38.32 35.63
C ILE A 698 25.32 39.16 34.39
N ARG A 699 25.10 38.58 33.21
CA ARG A 699 24.94 39.33 31.96
C ARG A 699 23.69 40.21 31.96
N LYS A 700 22.61 39.74 32.60
CA LYS A 700 21.38 40.56 32.75
C LYS A 700 21.58 41.75 33.64
N VAL A 701 22.33 41.61 34.73
CA VAL A 701 22.73 42.76 35.61
C VAL A 701 23.61 43.74 34.86
N LEU A 702 24.45 43.24 33.93
CA LEU A 702 25.31 44.03 33.05
C LEU A 702 24.57 44.66 31.85
N GLY A 703 23.22 44.53 31.79
CA GLY A 703 22.38 45.19 30.77
C GLY A 703 22.12 44.37 29.51
N ALA A 704 22.43 43.09 29.46
CA ALA A 704 22.10 42.24 28.30
C ALA A 704 20.58 42.08 28.13
N SER A 705 20.08 42.35 26.92
CA SER A 705 18.67 42.21 26.59
C SER A 705 18.24 40.74 26.48
N VAL A 706 16.95 40.48 26.72
CA VAL A 706 16.37 39.12 26.61
C VAL A 706 16.63 38.47 25.24
N PRO A 707 16.46 39.18 24.08
CA PRO A 707 16.79 38.64 22.76
C PRO A 707 18.26 38.21 22.61
N ASN A 708 19.21 39.03 23.14
CA ASN A 708 20.63 38.70 23.07
C ASN A 708 20.99 37.42 23.86
N LEU A 709 20.38 37.26 25.06
CA LEU A 709 20.56 36.05 25.88
C LEU A 709 19.93 34.85 25.24
N ALA A 710 18.73 34.98 24.70
CA ALA A 710 18.05 33.92 23.95
C ALA A 710 18.84 33.51 22.71
N GLY A 711 19.33 34.45 21.93
CA GLY A 711 20.15 34.22 20.74
C GLY A 711 21.45 33.47 21.06
N LEU A 712 22.12 33.82 22.15
CA LEU A 712 23.34 33.15 22.59
C LEU A 712 23.08 31.66 22.95
N LEU A 713 21.97 31.38 23.63
CA LEU A 713 21.59 30.00 24.00
C LEU A 713 21.14 29.19 22.77
N SER A 714 20.47 29.83 21.83
CA SER A 714 19.95 29.16 20.64
C SER A 714 21.04 28.88 19.60
N ARG A 715 22.10 29.69 19.54
CA ARG A 715 23.15 29.57 18.51
C ARG A 715 23.82 28.19 18.47
N GLU A 716 24.12 27.61 19.64
CA GLU A 716 24.78 26.30 19.70
C GLU A 716 23.87 25.18 19.08
N PHE A 717 22.58 25.22 19.35
CA PHE A 717 21.63 24.24 18.81
C PHE A 717 21.38 24.46 17.32
N LEU A 718 21.31 25.72 16.88
CA LEU A 718 21.15 26.08 15.49
C LEU A 718 22.30 25.55 14.63
N GLN A 719 23.54 25.68 15.11
CA GLN A 719 24.72 25.13 14.44
C GLN A 719 24.62 23.60 14.26
N LEU A 720 24.10 22.86 15.25
CA LEU A 720 23.92 21.41 15.16
C LEU A 720 22.83 21.04 14.12
N VAL A 721 21.74 21.81 14.05
CA VAL A 721 20.69 21.57 13.05
C VAL A 721 21.19 21.88 11.64
N LEU A 722 21.97 22.96 11.45
CA LEU A 722 22.60 23.27 10.16
C LEU A 722 23.59 22.18 9.74
N LEU A 723 24.39 21.69 10.67
CA LEU A 723 25.30 20.54 10.40
C LEU A 723 24.52 19.29 10.02
N SER A 724 23.38 19.05 10.69
CA SER A 724 22.47 17.94 10.35
C SER A 724 21.92 18.07 8.94
N ALA A 725 21.56 19.29 8.49
CA ALA A 725 21.08 19.53 7.14
C ALA A 725 22.15 19.25 6.08
N VAL A 726 23.42 19.63 6.35
CA VAL A 726 24.54 19.33 5.44
C VAL A 726 24.73 17.82 5.25
N VAL A 727 24.52 17.00 6.28
CA VAL A 727 24.61 15.54 6.20
C VAL A 727 23.33 14.93 5.58
N ALA A 728 22.17 15.50 5.92
CA ALA A 728 20.87 14.97 5.50
C ALA A 728 20.63 15.14 3.99
N PHE A 729 21.04 16.27 3.39
CA PHE A 729 20.77 16.58 2.00
C PHE A 729 21.37 15.57 1.01
N PRO A 730 22.67 15.22 1.07
CA PRO A 730 23.24 14.19 0.20
C PRO A 730 22.59 12.84 0.41
N LEU A 731 22.31 12.47 1.68
CA LEU A 731 21.72 11.18 2.02
C LEU A 731 20.29 11.06 1.46
N ALA A 732 19.45 12.08 1.68
CA ALA A 732 18.10 12.13 1.15
C ALA A 732 18.10 12.13 -0.38
N TRP A 733 19.00 12.88 -1.01
CA TRP A 733 19.15 12.90 -2.47
C TRP A 733 19.46 11.51 -3.02
N MET A 734 20.43 10.82 -2.44
CA MET A 734 20.84 9.48 -2.89
C MET A 734 19.70 8.47 -2.72
N MET A 735 19.00 8.48 -1.57
CA MET A 735 17.88 7.57 -1.32
C MET A 735 16.71 7.83 -2.27
N MET A 736 16.31 9.10 -2.40
CA MET A 736 15.15 9.46 -3.20
C MET A 736 15.40 9.36 -4.71
N ASN A 737 16.63 9.59 -5.16
CA ASN A 737 16.97 9.38 -6.57
C ASN A 737 16.86 7.90 -6.98
N ARG A 738 17.29 6.97 -6.09
CA ARG A 738 17.11 5.53 -6.32
C ARG A 738 15.62 5.14 -6.34
N TRP A 739 14.82 5.70 -5.44
CA TRP A 739 13.40 5.43 -5.39
C TRP A 739 12.68 5.99 -6.63
N LEU A 740 12.95 7.23 -7.03
CA LEU A 740 12.36 7.84 -8.21
C LEU A 740 12.79 7.15 -9.53
N ALA A 741 13.94 6.49 -9.56
CA ALA A 741 14.40 5.77 -10.75
C ALA A 741 13.50 4.59 -11.15
N GLN A 742 12.65 4.11 -10.24
CA GLN A 742 11.67 3.04 -10.49
C GLN A 742 10.46 3.52 -11.31
N PHE A 743 10.26 4.84 -11.45
CA PHE A 743 9.11 5.40 -12.15
C PHE A 743 9.53 5.95 -13.52
N ALA A 744 8.86 5.51 -14.60
CA ALA A 744 9.09 6.06 -15.94
C ALA A 744 8.63 7.53 -16.04
N TYR A 745 7.47 7.86 -15.40
CA TYR A 745 6.95 9.21 -15.29
C TYR A 745 7.22 9.74 -13.88
N ARG A 746 8.27 10.57 -13.72
CA ARG A 746 8.78 11.00 -12.41
C ARG A 746 9.00 12.50 -12.32
N VAL A 747 8.87 13.05 -11.10
CA VAL A 747 9.24 14.43 -10.79
C VAL A 747 10.76 14.62 -10.80
N GLY A 748 11.20 15.81 -11.19
CA GLY A 748 12.58 16.24 -10.98
C GLY A 748 12.88 16.49 -9.49
N MET A 749 14.11 16.22 -9.10
CA MET A 749 14.59 16.54 -7.74
C MET A 749 14.93 18.04 -7.66
N GLU A 750 13.99 18.84 -7.22
CA GLU A 750 14.13 20.30 -7.16
C GLU A 750 14.83 20.74 -5.86
N TRP A 751 15.81 21.63 -5.96
CA TRP A 751 16.61 22.11 -4.83
C TRP A 751 15.81 22.78 -3.72
N TRP A 752 14.69 23.42 -4.04
CA TRP A 752 13.86 24.13 -3.07
C TRP A 752 13.19 23.19 -2.05
N ILE A 753 13.00 21.90 -2.37
CA ILE A 753 12.48 20.90 -1.41
C ILE A 753 13.46 20.73 -0.25
N PHE A 754 14.76 20.67 -0.57
CA PHE A 754 15.82 20.59 0.43
C PHE A 754 15.91 21.87 1.26
N ALA A 755 15.82 23.03 0.59
CA ALA A 755 15.79 24.32 1.26
C ALA A 755 14.58 24.44 2.22
N LEU A 756 13.38 24.05 1.77
CA LEU A 756 12.16 24.06 2.58
C LEU A 756 12.29 23.15 3.80
N ALA A 757 12.80 21.94 3.64
CA ALA A 757 13.02 21.00 4.73
C ALA A 757 14.05 21.53 5.74
N GLY A 758 15.14 22.14 5.25
CA GLY A 758 16.14 22.78 6.08
C GLY A 758 15.58 23.96 6.88
N VAL A 759 14.84 24.86 6.22
CA VAL A 759 14.17 25.99 6.86
C VAL A 759 13.15 25.52 7.90
N ALA A 760 12.33 24.50 7.57
CA ALA A 760 11.38 23.93 8.51
C ALA A 760 12.08 23.35 9.75
N ALA A 761 13.16 22.59 9.59
CA ALA A 761 13.94 22.05 10.70
C ALA A 761 14.54 23.18 11.59
N VAL A 762 15.07 24.22 10.97
CA VAL A 762 15.60 25.39 11.66
C VAL A 762 14.49 26.12 12.43
N LEU A 763 13.35 26.38 11.82
CA LEU A 763 12.21 27.05 12.47
C LEU A 763 11.71 26.24 13.68
N ILE A 764 11.53 24.94 13.52
CA ILE A 764 11.13 24.03 14.59
C ILE A 764 12.13 24.08 15.75
N ALA A 765 13.43 24.03 15.46
CA ALA A 765 14.47 24.12 16.47
C ALA A 765 14.47 25.47 17.17
N VAL A 766 14.35 26.58 16.43
CA VAL A 766 14.28 27.93 16.99
C VAL A 766 13.06 28.08 17.91
N VAL A 767 11.88 27.69 17.48
CA VAL A 767 10.65 27.74 18.30
C VAL A 767 10.82 26.93 19.59
N THR A 768 11.33 25.70 19.48
CA THR A 768 11.51 24.80 20.62
C THR A 768 12.51 25.37 21.64
N VAL A 769 13.66 25.89 21.18
CA VAL A 769 14.71 26.40 22.04
C VAL A 769 14.38 27.81 22.59
N SER A 770 13.76 28.68 21.78
CA SER A 770 13.43 30.04 22.17
C SER A 770 12.49 30.10 23.37
N TRP A 771 11.50 29.18 23.43
CA TRP A 771 10.60 29.08 24.58
C TRP A 771 11.35 28.95 25.90
N GLN A 772 12.32 28.00 25.95
CA GLN A 772 13.12 27.78 27.16
C GLN A 772 14.13 28.88 27.43
N SER A 773 14.75 29.39 26.37
CA SER A 773 15.72 30.50 26.47
C SER A 773 15.10 31.79 26.97
N ILE A 774 13.91 32.14 26.48
CA ILE A 774 13.16 33.31 26.94
C ILE A 774 12.75 33.14 28.39
N ARG A 775 12.21 31.95 28.76
CA ARG A 775 11.84 31.67 30.17
C ARG A 775 13.03 31.78 31.11
N ALA A 776 14.20 31.30 30.72
CA ALA A 776 15.44 31.46 31.50
C ALA A 776 15.91 32.89 31.59
N ALA A 777 15.84 33.68 30.52
CA ALA A 777 16.21 35.07 30.47
C ALA A 777 15.24 35.98 31.26
N LEU A 778 14.00 35.56 31.43
CA LEU A 778 13.00 36.28 32.25
C LEU A 778 13.17 36.04 33.76
N MET A 779 13.95 35.06 34.21
CA MET A 779 14.13 34.76 35.63
C MET A 779 14.73 35.97 36.37
N ASN A 780 14.34 36.11 37.66
CA ASN A 780 14.80 37.20 38.49
C ASN A 780 16.32 37.05 38.81
N PRO A 781 17.16 38.04 38.43
CA PRO A 781 18.61 37.93 38.58
C PRO A 781 19.04 37.80 40.06
N VAL A 782 18.33 38.36 41.02
CA VAL A 782 18.62 38.23 42.45
C VAL A 782 18.47 36.80 42.94
N LYS A 783 17.40 36.07 42.47
CA LYS A 783 17.24 34.63 42.74
C LYS A 783 18.29 33.78 42.03
N SER A 784 18.73 34.20 40.86
CA SER A 784 19.75 33.50 40.05
C SER A 784 21.14 33.57 40.65
N LEU A 785 21.46 34.66 41.40
CA LEU A 785 22.76 34.83 42.08
C LEU A 785 22.80 34.19 43.48
N LYS A 786 21.62 34.04 44.15
CA LYS A 786 21.48 33.38 45.49
C LYS A 786 21.32 31.87 45.43
N ALA A 787 21.18 31.26 44.26
CA ALA A 787 21.06 29.81 44.13
C ALA A 787 22.44 29.16 44.32
N GLU A 788 22.64 28.58 45.49
CA GLU A 788 23.76 27.66 45.80
C GLU A 788 23.65 26.32 45.16
#